data_04425ccf494a264ade24821a534615e3
#
_entry.id   04425ccf494a264ade24821a534615e3
#
_cell.length_a   1.000
_cell.length_b   1.000
_cell.length_c   1.000
_cell.angle_alpha   90.00
_cell.angle_beta   90.00
_cell.angle_gamma   90.00
#
_symmetry.space_group_name_H-M   'P 1'
#
loop_
_entity.id
_entity.type
_entity.pdbx_description
1 polymer ?
#
loop_
_entity_poly.entity_id
_entity_poly.type
_entity_poly.pdbx_seq_one_letter_code
_entity_poly.pdbx_strand_id
1 'polypeptide(L)'
;MSLTVLVGNTATVNVNLQIGQQNQIIDVQGSAVRVNTEQATVQGVLNADQIDNLPVNGRNFLDLAQLEPGVQIQDGANFSKDGYSSISFGGRFGRTARIEVDGIDVSDEIFSSTTTDIPASGIQEFQLSQSSMDLSTELTTSGAINVTTRSGTNAIHGEAFSLFRDSSLAASLPTPPGLTEPFQRSQYGGRLGGPIVKNKFFYFLDGERTLQHEQAPVLVAAPFQQYSGSFSSPFHEDNLMAKADYQLTHSVRAFYRFSYFQNAFSANGGLGFSVYGGKNVTRTHVAGFDFNTGSFSHSFRFGYLKTGLQHLDATSGTNLPLANYPLNIQMGNTGLAIGPTGSAPQAILQSDHQAKYDGSKTLGSHIIRYGFDFNRIAAAGFVPVQSLAPFLSTNVGLSEETFAQTGPFPGGDTNPLNYPVEYVTVSNGLGYVTPTPGLGLPAGSFFYQRLAAYVGVNSKFKRNLTLTYGLRYAREPGRSDSKFSPIPQLNALIPGLGNRVRQPNSNFAPQLGFAWDPTGKGKMSVRGGIGLFYENVLTIVAPLDPLYRAPVGDVFLQSPIACNGTATPQPVPISGGALEPTFCSAMAGGMPTNNPVAIGMVAGQIAAFQKLYQADSPFNLNAPNPNYAGSLLQNKFGFGLGTNMYDPNYRTPRSVEMNIGVQREIRRGMVVSADFVRNVQTHYFLGIDENHTGDIHYFNKAAAQQAIASTLSHCGVSTVDQGIQACPGLYPGGGGASMVDFANNGLTSSADFDRPCGVLFGYPCAFPGINSNAPPLPFFKPIGRSVYNGFGSHRT
;
A
#
# COMPACT_ATOMS: atom_id res chain seq x y z
N MET A 1 21.44 -39.51 18.03
CA MET A 1 21.49 -38.09 18.39
C MET A 1 20.62 -37.36 17.39
N SER A 2 19.50 -36.83 17.77
CA SER A 2 18.70 -35.96 16.92
C SER A 2 19.04 -34.51 17.22
N LEU A 3 19.33 -33.72 16.21
CA LEU A 3 19.59 -32.30 16.31
C LEU A 3 18.54 -31.57 15.50
N THR A 4 17.79 -30.69 16.15
CA THR A 4 16.87 -29.79 15.45
C THR A 4 17.65 -28.55 15.01
N VAL A 5 17.66 -28.28 13.73
CA VAL A 5 18.26 -27.08 13.13
C VAL A 5 17.11 -26.20 12.66
N LEU A 6 17.03 -24.98 13.19
CA LEU A 6 16.03 -23.99 12.80
C LEU A 6 16.58 -23.12 11.67
N VAL A 7 15.72 -22.65 10.81
CA VAL A 7 16.08 -21.74 9.70
C VAL A 7 16.74 -20.47 10.26
N GLY A 8 17.79 -20.00 9.60
CA GLY A 8 18.54 -18.82 10.01
C GLY A 8 19.33 -18.97 11.32
N ASN A 9 19.33 -20.13 11.97
CA ASN A 9 20.12 -20.41 13.16
C ASN A 9 21.27 -21.37 12.89
N THR A 10 22.43 -21.06 13.47
CA THR A 10 23.56 -21.98 13.46
C THR A 10 23.52 -22.82 14.73
N ALA A 11 23.28 -24.11 14.59
CA ALA A 11 23.32 -25.03 15.72
C ALA A 11 24.73 -25.58 15.94
N THR A 12 25.36 -25.26 17.06
CA THR A 12 26.67 -25.78 17.43
C THR A 12 26.50 -26.92 18.42
N VAL A 13 27.05 -28.08 18.09
CA VAL A 13 27.08 -29.26 18.97
C VAL A 13 28.51 -29.56 19.36
N ASN A 14 28.83 -29.43 20.64
CA ASN A 14 30.11 -29.86 21.21
C ASN A 14 30.00 -31.32 21.63
N VAL A 15 30.66 -32.20 20.88
CA VAL A 15 30.71 -33.64 21.19
C VAL A 15 32.00 -33.95 21.90
N ASN A 16 31.95 -34.33 23.18
CA ASN A 16 33.07 -34.89 23.90
C ASN A 16 33.13 -36.39 23.63
N LEU A 17 34.08 -36.84 22.83
CA LEU A 17 34.32 -38.24 22.57
C LEU A 17 35.10 -38.80 23.79
N GLN A 18 34.49 -39.71 24.54
CA GLN A 18 35.18 -40.54 25.54
C GLN A 18 35.55 -41.86 24.92
N ILE A 19 36.80 -42.27 25.05
CA ILE A 19 37.29 -43.54 24.57
C ILE A 19 36.80 -44.62 25.54
N GLY A 20 35.94 -45.49 25.02
CA GLY A 20 35.53 -46.73 25.70
C GLY A 20 34.19 -46.69 26.43
N GLN A 21 33.16 -47.03 25.72
CA GLN A 21 32.10 -48.00 26.01
C GLN A 21 31.15 -48.12 24.81
N GLN A 22 30.94 -49.33 24.33
CA GLN A 22 29.93 -49.64 23.33
C GLN A 22 28.55 -49.40 23.92
N ASN A 23 27.68 -48.70 23.15
CA ASN A 23 26.25 -48.46 23.44
C ASN A 23 25.92 -47.46 24.55
N GLN A 24 26.19 -46.20 24.36
CA GLN A 24 25.37 -45.12 24.95
C GLN A 24 24.62 -44.38 23.86
N ILE A 25 23.30 -44.56 23.78
CA ILE A 25 22.42 -43.69 23.05
C ILE A 25 22.27 -42.43 23.92
N ILE A 26 22.93 -41.34 23.52
CA ILE A 26 22.72 -40.03 24.12
C ILE A 26 21.54 -39.41 23.37
N ASP A 27 20.38 -39.48 23.96
CA ASP A 27 19.20 -38.74 23.50
C ASP A 27 19.35 -37.28 23.95
N VAL A 28 19.77 -36.41 23.04
CA VAL A 28 19.81 -34.96 23.24
C VAL A 28 18.47 -34.41 22.78
N GLN A 29 17.49 -34.38 23.65
CA GLN A 29 16.29 -33.56 23.46
C GLN A 29 16.75 -32.10 23.55
N GLY A 30 16.94 -31.48 22.41
CA GLY A 30 17.20 -30.06 22.31
C GLY A 30 15.97 -29.28 22.76
N SER A 31 16.05 -28.50 23.83
CA SER A 31 14.99 -27.53 24.13
C SER A 31 14.91 -26.54 22.96
N ALA A 32 13.69 -26.20 22.52
CA ALA A 32 13.45 -25.26 21.43
C ALA A 32 14.03 -23.84 21.72
N VAL A 33 14.28 -23.53 22.98
CA VAL A 33 14.79 -22.23 23.43
C VAL A 33 16.26 -22.36 23.80
N ARG A 34 17.13 -21.81 22.96
CA ARG A 34 18.60 -21.77 23.20
C ARG A 34 19.16 -20.39 23.02
N VAL A 35 20.24 -20.09 23.72
CA VAL A 35 21.02 -18.86 23.53
C VAL A 35 21.72 -18.92 22.16
N ASN A 36 21.52 -17.90 21.32
CA ASN A 36 22.24 -17.81 20.04
C ASN A 36 23.60 -17.18 20.24
N THR A 37 24.65 -17.98 20.19
CA THR A 37 26.05 -17.53 20.39
C THR A 37 26.81 -17.32 19.08
N GLU A 38 26.16 -17.43 17.92
CA GLU A 38 26.82 -17.45 16.62
C GLU A 38 26.43 -16.25 15.73
N GLN A 39 25.34 -15.54 16.05
CA GLN A 39 24.79 -14.51 15.16
C GLN A 39 24.48 -13.21 15.91
N ALA A 40 24.71 -12.09 15.22
CA ALA A 40 24.36 -10.75 15.69
C ALA A 40 22.89 -10.38 15.50
N THR A 41 22.18 -11.14 14.68
CA THR A 41 20.80 -10.85 14.25
C THR A 41 19.84 -10.82 15.43
N VAL A 42 19.00 -9.79 15.48
CA VAL A 42 17.83 -9.74 16.38
C VAL A 42 16.68 -10.38 15.64
N GLN A 43 16.32 -11.60 16.04
CA GLN A 43 15.32 -12.41 15.35
C GLN A 43 14.53 -13.28 16.31
N GLY A 44 13.29 -13.58 15.91
CA GLY A 44 12.46 -14.63 16.48
C GLY A 44 12.22 -15.76 15.48
N VAL A 45 12.03 -16.97 15.99
CA VAL A 45 11.69 -18.13 15.17
C VAL A 45 10.58 -18.91 15.86
N LEU A 46 9.47 -19.10 15.19
CA LEU A 46 8.37 -19.97 15.59
C LEU A 46 8.48 -21.28 14.83
N ASN A 47 8.50 -22.39 15.55
CA ASN A 47 8.48 -23.72 14.96
C ASN A 47 7.06 -24.22 14.73
N ALA A 48 6.92 -25.35 14.05
CA ALA A 48 5.63 -25.92 13.69
C ALA A 48 4.70 -26.16 14.90
N ASP A 49 5.26 -26.64 16.02
CA ASP A 49 4.47 -26.92 17.23
C ASP A 49 3.93 -25.62 17.87
N GLN A 50 4.70 -24.55 17.84
CA GLN A 50 4.25 -23.24 18.30
C GLN A 50 3.18 -22.67 17.37
N ILE A 51 3.38 -22.75 16.06
CA ILE A 51 2.42 -22.26 15.06
C ILE A 51 1.09 -22.99 15.16
N ASP A 52 1.11 -24.32 15.34
CA ASP A 52 -0.10 -25.13 15.45
C ASP A 52 -0.90 -24.83 16.74
N ASN A 53 -0.22 -24.46 17.84
CA ASN A 53 -0.84 -24.33 19.15
C ASN A 53 -1.09 -22.89 19.61
N LEU A 54 -0.52 -21.89 18.94
CA LEU A 54 -0.76 -20.48 19.29
C LEU A 54 -2.08 -19.99 18.70
N PRO A 55 -2.91 -19.31 19.51
CA PRO A 55 -4.19 -18.80 19.04
C PRO A 55 -4.01 -17.57 18.18
N VAL A 56 -4.03 -17.74 16.87
CA VAL A 56 -3.99 -16.63 15.89
C VAL A 56 -5.40 -16.42 15.35
N ASN A 57 -5.92 -15.19 15.51
CA ASN A 57 -7.26 -14.85 15.02
C ASN A 57 -7.24 -14.68 13.50
N GLY A 58 -8.04 -15.47 12.78
CA GLY A 58 -8.09 -15.40 11.30
C GLY A 58 -7.08 -16.30 10.61
N ARG A 59 -6.07 -16.82 11.31
CA ARG A 59 -5.04 -17.74 10.82
C ARG A 59 -4.14 -17.17 9.70
N ASN A 60 -4.16 -15.86 9.46
CA ASN A 60 -3.21 -15.22 8.55
C ASN A 60 -1.79 -15.41 9.08
N PHE A 61 -0.89 -15.91 8.23
CA PHE A 61 0.48 -16.24 8.66
C PHE A 61 1.27 -15.03 9.13
N LEU A 62 0.96 -13.83 8.62
CA LEU A 62 1.63 -12.61 9.04
C LEU A 62 1.27 -12.21 10.47
N ASP A 63 0.12 -12.63 11.00
CA ASP A 63 -0.27 -12.38 12.39
C ASP A 63 0.70 -13.02 13.38
N LEU A 64 1.43 -14.07 12.97
CA LEU A 64 2.50 -14.67 13.75
C LEU A 64 3.62 -13.65 14.09
N ALA A 65 3.78 -12.63 13.28
CA ALA A 65 4.78 -11.60 13.53
C ALA A 65 4.49 -10.76 14.78
N GLN A 66 3.22 -10.62 15.18
CA GLN A 66 2.83 -9.89 16.41
C GLN A 66 3.31 -10.55 17.69
N LEU A 67 3.71 -11.81 17.64
CA LEU A 67 4.25 -12.54 18.80
C LEU A 67 5.68 -12.10 19.14
N GLU A 68 6.33 -11.35 18.24
CA GLU A 68 7.66 -10.83 18.48
C GLU A 68 7.61 -9.40 19.05
N PRO A 69 8.40 -9.10 20.10
CA PRO A 69 8.43 -7.77 20.70
C PRO A 69 8.77 -6.66 19.70
N GLY A 70 8.02 -5.56 19.74
CA GLY A 70 8.25 -4.39 18.89
C GLY A 70 7.72 -4.52 17.46
N VAL A 71 7.00 -5.58 17.14
CA VAL A 71 6.35 -5.78 15.85
C VAL A 71 4.88 -5.42 15.94
N GLN A 72 4.39 -4.70 14.95
CA GLN A 72 2.98 -4.33 14.80
C GLN A 72 2.52 -4.63 13.39
N ILE A 73 1.37 -5.24 13.26
CA ILE A 73 0.68 -5.38 11.99
C ILE A 73 -0.22 -4.16 11.84
N GLN A 74 -0.10 -3.50 10.71
CA GLN A 74 -0.98 -2.42 10.30
C GLN A 74 -1.94 -3.00 9.27
N ASP A 75 -3.22 -2.78 9.46
CA ASP A 75 -4.21 -3.13 8.47
C ASP A 75 -3.81 -2.57 7.12
N GLY A 76 -3.92 -3.40 6.10
CA GLY A 76 -3.45 -3.08 4.77
C GLY A 76 -4.12 -1.83 4.22
N ALA A 77 -3.44 -1.16 3.30
CA ALA A 77 -4.05 -0.05 2.59
C ALA A 77 -5.33 -0.52 1.89
N ASN A 78 -6.37 0.19 2.10
CA ASN A 78 -7.66 0.37 1.43
C ASN A 78 -8.23 -0.68 0.46
N PHE A 79 -7.51 -1.72 0.06
CA PHE A 79 -7.88 -2.58 -1.07
C PHE A 79 -7.93 -4.06 -0.74
N SER A 80 -7.69 -4.42 0.50
CA SER A 80 -7.83 -5.80 0.94
C SER A 80 -8.42 -5.88 2.33
N LYS A 81 -9.43 -6.71 2.47
CA LYS A 81 -9.95 -7.15 3.74
C LYS A 81 -9.21 -8.45 4.06
N ASP A 82 -8.53 -8.51 5.19
CA ASP A 82 -7.91 -9.70 5.77
C ASP A 82 -6.75 -10.40 5.02
N GLY A 83 -6.07 -9.79 4.07
CA GLY A 83 -5.01 -10.50 3.36
C GLY A 83 -3.67 -9.79 3.25
N TYR A 84 -3.66 -8.49 3.29
CA TYR A 84 -2.48 -7.70 2.97
C TYR A 84 -2.19 -6.67 4.04
N SER A 85 -1.67 -7.11 5.17
CA SER A 85 -1.23 -6.19 6.22
C SER A 85 0.23 -5.79 6.02
N SER A 86 0.56 -4.56 6.34
CA SER A 86 1.95 -4.15 6.44
C SER A 86 2.48 -4.41 7.85
N ILE A 87 3.76 -4.79 7.95
CA ILE A 87 4.39 -5.16 9.21
C ILE A 87 5.41 -4.09 9.59
N SER A 88 5.14 -3.38 10.67
CA SER A 88 6.06 -2.40 11.24
C SER A 88 6.98 -3.06 12.27
N PHE A 89 8.26 -2.82 12.15
CA PHE A 89 9.30 -3.29 13.06
C PHE A 89 9.86 -2.11 13.87
N GLY A 90 9.53 -2.03 15.14
CA GLY A 90 9.99 -0.95 16.02
C GLY A 90 9.55 0.44 15.56
N GLY A 91 8.32 0.58 15.05
CA GLY A 91 7.76 1.83 14.52
C GLY A 91 8.27 2.25 13.14
N ARG A 92 9.03 1.40 12.45
CA ARG A 92 9.50 1.66 11.08
C ARG A 92 8.36 1.51 10.08
N PHE A 93 8.49 2.15 8.91
CA PHE A 93 7.51 2.06 7.85
C PHE A 93 7.39 0.62 7.33
N GLY A 94 6.30 -0.04 7.68
CA GLY A 94 6.13 -1.49 7.50
C GLY A 94 5.93 -1.93 6.04
N ARG A 95 5.68 -1.00 5.14
CA ARG A 95 5.46 -1.31 3.72
C ARG A 95 6.69 -1.84 2.98
N THR A 96 7.86 -1.74 3.56
CA THR A 96 9.12 -2.19 2.96
C THR A 96 9.67 -3.47 3.58
N ALA A 97 8.89 -4.13 4.44
CA ALA A 97 9.23 -5.44 4.96
C ALA A 97 9.39 -6.46 3.82
N ARG A 98 10.45 -7.26 3.86
CA ARG A 98 10.67 -8.32 2.90
C ARG A 98 10.05 -9.63 3.41
N ILE A 99 9.28 -10.29 2.55
CA ILE A 99 8.59 -11.55 2.88
C ILE A 99 8.99 -12.60 1.86
N GLU A 100 9.69 -13.63 2.33
CA GLU A 100 10.13 -14.75 1.51
C GLU A 100 9.46 -16.06 1.96
N VAL A 101 9.05 -16.89 1.01
CA VAL A 101 8.51 -18.24 1.26
C VAL A 101 9.32 -19.27 0.48
N ASP A 102 9.97 -20.20 1.18
CA ASP A 102 10.93 -21.16 0.65
C ASP A 102 12.05 -20.50 -0.19
N GLY A 103 12.47 -19.29 0.24
CA GLY A 103 13.56 -18.53 -0.37
C GLY A 103 13.17 -17.71 -1.61
N ILE A 104 11.89 -17.56 -1.90
CA ILE A 104 11.36 -16.73 -2.98
C ILE A 104 10.56 -15.56 -2.39
N ASP A 105 10.82 -14.37 -2.89
CA ASP A 105 10.11 -13.15 -2.54
C ASP A 105 8.64 -13.21 -2.98
N VAL A 106 7.75 -12.98 -2.04
CA VAL A 106 6.30 -12.88 -2.25
C VAL A 106 5.76 -11.50 -1.85
N SER A 107 6.64 -10.53 -1.69
CA SER A 107 6.27 -9.15 -1.35
C SER A 107 5.49 -8.50 -2.48
N ASP A 108 4.54 -7.65 -2.11
CA ASP A 108 3.81 -6.82 -3.06
C ASP A 108 4.68 -5.60 -3.44
N GLU A 109 4.98 -5.48 -4.71
CA GLU A 109 5.82 -4.41 -5.28
C GLU A 109 5.04 -3.12 -5.57
N ILE A 110 3.70 -3.15 -5.44
CA ILE A 110 2.83 -2.02 -5.78
C ILE A 110 2.33 -1.31 -4.53
N PHE A 111 1.66 -2.03 -3.63
CA PHE A 111 1.05 -1.43 -2.45
C PHE A 111 1.78 -1.70 -1.15
N SER A 112 2.28 -2.88 -0.92
CA SER A 112 3.08 -3.31 0.22
C SER A 112 2.69 -4.69 0.75
N SER A 113 3.47 -5.20 1.69
CA SER A 113 3.24 -6.44 2.42
C SER A 113 3.40 -7.68 1.54
N THR A 114 2.38 -8.48 1.36
CA THR A 114 2.47 -9.76 0.63
C THR A 114 1.41 -9.87 -0.45
N THR A 115 1.74 -10.61 -1.51
CA THR A 115 0.82 -10.94 -2.60
C THR A 115 0.01 -12.21 -2.34
N THR A 116 0.30 -12.94 -1.26
CA THR A 116 -0.30 -14.26 -0.98
C THR A 116 -0.44 -14.49 0.52
N ASP A 117 -1.38 -15.31 0.90
CA ASP A 117 -1.40 -15.95 2.19
C ASP A 117 -0.89 -17.39 2.09
N ILE A 118 -0.39 -17.90 3.21
CA ILE A 118 0.09 -19.27 3.36
C ILE A 118 -0.67 -19.89 4.54
N PRO A 119 -1.37 -21.01 4.34
CA PRO A 119 -2.08 -21.67 5.44
C PRO A 119 -1.14 -21.94 6.61
N ALA A 120 -1.55 -21.55 7.82
CA ALA A 120 -0.74 -21.78 9.01
C ALA A 120 -0.40 -23.27 9.22
N SER A 121 -1.31 -24.18 8.84
CA SER A 121 -1.10 -25.63 8.85
C SER A 121 0.01 -26.11 7.90
N GLY A 122 0.33 -25.32 6.86
CA GLY A 122 1.39 -25.61 5.88
C GLY A 122 2.77 -25.08 6.28
N ILE A 123 2.88 -24.33 7.39
CA ILE A 123 4.15 -23.71 7.79
C ILE A 123 4.94 -24.63 8.72
N GLN A 124 6.20 -24.86 8.38
CA GLN A 124 7.15 -25.58 9.21
C GLN A 124 7.87 -24.63 10.18
N GLU A 125 8.30 -23.49 9.70
CA GLU A 125 9.00 -22.46 10.47
C GLU A 125 8.66 -21.07 9.96
N PHE A 126 8.49 -20.14 10.90
CA PHE A 126 8.29 -18.73 10.66
C PHE A 126 9.41 -17.96 11.36
N GLN A 127 10.30 -17.35 10.59
CA GLN A 127 11.40 -16.56 11.08
C GLN A 127 11.16 -15.08 10.81
N LEU A 128 11.40 -14.25 11.80
CA LEU A 128 11.30 -12.82 11.70
C LEU A 128 12.62 -12.18 12.14
N SER A 129 13.20 -11.30 11.32
CA SER A 129 14.44 -10.59 11.58
C SER A 129 14.21 -9.10 11.63
N GLN A 130 14.62 -8.46 12.73
CA GLN A 130 14.38 -7.02 12.99
C GLN A 130 15.62 -6.15 12.79
N SER A 131 16.82 -6.70 12.96
CA SER A 131 18.08 -5.96 12.79
C SER A 131 19.24 -6.91 12.55
N SER A 132 20.33 -6.40 11.96
CA SER A 132 21.48 -7.18 11.51
C SER A 132 21.06 -8.37 10.67
N MET A 133 20.18 -8.11 9.69
CA MET A 133 19.62 -9.13 8.81
C MET A 133 20.72 -9.84 8.04
N ASP A 134 20.45 -11.04 7.61
CA ASP A 134 21.37 -11.84 6.83
C ASP A 134 21.74 -11.15 5.51
N LEU A 135 22.96 -11.35 5.02
CA LEU A 135 23.44 -10.81 3.73
C LEU A 135 22.63 -11.29 2.54
N SER A 136 21.98 -12.45 2.64
CA SER A 136 21.09 -12.98 1.60
C SER A 136 19.71 -12.30 1.56
N THR A 137 19.37 -11.53 2.60
CA THR A 137 18.09 -10.79 2.66
C THR A 137 18.06 -9.75 1.56
N GLU A 138 16.97 -9.72 0.80
CA GLU A 138 16.77 -8.72 -0.23
C GLU A 138 16.51 -7.31 0.34
N LEU A 139 16.33 -6.34 -0.54
CA LEU A 139 16.16 -4.92 -0.18
C LEU A 139 15.04 -4.69 0.83
N THR A 140 15.40 -4.19 2.00
CA THR A 140 14.47 -3.72 3.04
C THR A 140 15.19 -2.80 4.01
N THR A 141 14.47 -1.82 4.57
CA THR A 141 14.94 -0.95 5.65
C THR A 141 14.13 -1.15 6.93
N SER A 142 13.17 -2.07 6.94
CA SER A 142 12.32 -2.33 8.10
C SER A 142 12.62 -3.67 8.77
N GLY A 143 12.50 -4.77 8.07
CA GLY A 143 12.72 -6.11 8.58
C GLY A 143 12.40 -7.17 7.53
N ALA A 144 12.64 -8.44 7.87
CA ALA A 144 12.40 -9.54 6.97
C ALA A 144 11.68 -10.69 7.66
N ILE A 145 10.80 -11.34 6.90
CA ILE A 145 10.09 -12.57 7.28
C ILE A 145 10.50 -13.65 6.29
N ASN A 146 10.92 -14.79 6.84
CA ASN A 146 11.22 -15.99 6.07
C ASN A 146 10.33 -17.13 6.56
N VAL A 147 9.56 -17.67 5.64
CA VAL A 147 8.66 -18.80 5.89
C VAL A 147 9.21 -20.04 5.18
N THR A 148 9.34 -21.13 5.94
CA THR A 148 9.64 -22.45 5.38
C THR A 148 8.38 -23.30 5.45
N THR A 149 7.97 -23.85 4.30
CA THR A 149 6.77 -24.70 4.25
C THR A 149 7.10 -26.15 4.62
N ARG A 150 6.09 -26.86 5.11
CA ARG A 150 6.21 -28.26 5.49
C ARG A 150 6.52 -29.15 4.29
N SER A 151 7.07 -30.32 4.56
CA SER A 151 7.38 -31.37 3.60
C SER A 151 6.80 -32.73 4.10
N GLY A 152 6.61 -33.66 3.18
CA GLY A 152 6.27 -35.02 3.52
C GLY A 152 7.41 -35.74 4.26
N THR A 153 7.06 -36.81 4.98
CA THR A 153 8.01 -37.65 5.74
C THR A 153 7.86 -39.12 5.33
N ASN A 154 8.64 -40.02 5.95
CA ASN A 154 8.52 -41.46 5.74
C ASN A 154 7.24 -42.11 6.33
N ALA A 155 6.53 -41.38 7.17
CA ALA A 155 5.23 -41.75 7.71
C ALA A 155 4.14 -40.90 7.06
N ILE A 156 3.01 -41.47 6.74
CA ILE A 156 1.82 -40.72 6.34
C ILE A 156 1.26 -40.04 7.60
N HIS A 157 1.02 -38.77 7.52
CA HIS A 157 0.43 -37.96 8.58
C HIS A 157 -0.47 -36.90 7.98
N GLY A 158 -1.49 -36.52 8.72
CA GLY A 158 -2.43 -35.51 8.26
C GLY A 158 -3.22 -34.96 9.43
N GLU A 159 -3.93 -33.88 9.13
CA GLU A 159 -4.80 -33.18 10.07
C GLU A 159 -5.97 -32.60 9.31
N ALA A 160 -7.14 -32.58 9.93
CA ALA A 160 -8.29 -31.83 9.46
C ALA A 160 -8.83 -31.01 10.63
N PHE A 161 -9.25 -29.81 10.37
CA PHE A 161 -9.78 -28.91 11.38
C PHE A 161 -10.99 -28.13 10.88
N SER A 162 -11.81 -27.68 11.81
CA SER A 162 -12.88 -26.73 11.60
C SER A 162 -12.97 -25.79 12.79
N LEU A 163 -12.98 -24.50 12.52
CA LEU A 163 -13.09 -23.43 13.50
C LEU A 163 -14.33 -22.60 13.18
N PHE A 164 -15.04 -22.25 14.22
CA PHE A 164 -16.26 -21.45 14.12
C PHE A 164 -16.18 -20.28 15.09
N ARG A 165 -16.53 -19.09 14.63
CA ARG A 165 -16.65 -17.90 15.44
C ARG A 165 -17.95 -17.18 15.11
N ASP A 166 -18.65 -16.75 16.14
CA ASP A 166 -19.92 -16.04 16.03
C ASP A 166 -19.94 -14.88 17.02
N SER A 167 -20.57 -13.77 16.63
CA SER A 167 -20.68 -12.58 17.48
C SER A 167 -21.40 -12.84 18.81
N SER A 168 -22.29 -13.86 18.88
CA SER A 168 -22.94 -14.25 20.13
C SER A 168 -21.98 -14.86 21.16
N LEU A 169 -20.80 -15.33 20.71
CA LEU A 169 -19.75 -15.93 21.53
C LEU A 169 -18.57 -14.99 21.78
N ALA A 170 -18.66 -13.74 21.32
CA ALA A 170 -17.59 -12.75 21.39
C ALA A 170 -18.10 -11.44 21.99
N ALA A 171 -17.18 -10.65 22.55
CA ALA A 171 -17.50 -9.28 22.93
C ALA A 171 -17.82 -8.44 21.67
N SER A 172 -18.87 -7.63 21.76
CA SER A 172 -19.23 -6.72 20.66
C SER A 172 -18.24 -5.56 20.57
N LEU A 173 -17.93 -5.17 19.35
CA LEU A 173 -17.23 -3.92 19.11
C LEU A 173 -18.17 -2.74 19.41
N PRO A 174 -17.63 -1.58 19.79
CA PRO A 174 -18.43 -0.36 19.92
C PRO A 174 -19.02 0.01 18.56
N THR A 175 -20.32 -0.02 18.44
CA THR A 175 -21.07 0.42 17.25
C THR A 175 -21.85 1.68 17.53
N PRO A 176 -22.20 2.47 16.51
CA PRO A 176 -23.12 3.59 16.69
C PRO A 176 -24.45 3.15 17.31
N PRO A 177 -25.11 3.97 18.14
CA PRO A 177 -26.36 3.61 18.78
C PRO A 177 -27.42 3.14 17.77
N GLY A 178 -28.02 1.98 18.05
CA GLY A 178 -29.07 1.38 17.21
C GLY A 178 -28.57 0.55 16.03
N LEU A 179 -27.27 0.47 15.81
CA LEU A 179 -26.67 -0.37 14.79
C LEU A 179 -25.99 -1.59 15.43
N THR A 180 -25.88 -2.67 14.68
CA THR A 180 -25.22 -3.92 15.10
C THR A 180 -24.27 -4.39 14.01
N GLU A 181 -23.22 -5.07 14.41
CA GLU A 181 -22.25 -5.75 13.52
C GLU A 181 -22.29 -7.26 13.75
N PRO A 182 -23.34 -7.97 13.31
CA PRO A 182 -23.34 -9.42 13.39
C PRO A 182 -22.22 -10.00 12.53
N PHE A 183 -21.53 -10.96 13.12
CA PHE A 183 -20.35 -11.57 12.54
C PHE A 183 -20.40 -13.08 12.72
N GLN A 184 -20.16 -13.82 11.64
CA GLN A 184 -19.99 -15.26 11.66
C GLN A 184 -18.82 -15.64 10.75
N ARG A 185 -17.87 -16.42 11.26
CA ARG A 185 -16.76 -16.96 10.49
C ARG A 185 -16.69 -18.47 10.64
N SER A 186 -16.56 -19.18 9.53
CA SER A 186 -16.25 -20.58 9.45
C SER A 186 -14.92 -20.76 8.72
N GLN A 187 -13.97 -21.43 9.36
CA GLN A 187 -12.68 -21.78 8.78
C GLN A 187 -12.50 -23.29 8.86
N TYR A 188 -12.18 -23.92 7.76
CA TYR A 188 -11.97 -25.35 7.72
C TYR A 188 -10.91 -25.71 6.69
N GLY A 189 -10.19 -26.77 6.97
CA GLY A 189 -9.09 -27.19 6.12
C GLY A 189 -8.45 -28.46 6.62
N GLY A 190 -7.31 -28.75 6.01
CA GLY A 190 -6.51 -29.88 6.40
C GLY A 190 -5.26 -30.04 5.58
N ARG A 191 -4.37 -30.83 6.13
CA ARG A 191 -3.08 -31.18 5.50
C ARG A 191 -2.88 -32.68 5.44
N LEU A 192 -2.13 -33.12 4.46
CA LEU A 192 -1.75 -34.51 4.26
C LEU A 192 -0.34 -34.59 3.70
N GLY A 193 0.55 -35.35 4.33
CA GLY A 193 1.91 -35.57 3.88
C GLY A 193 2.34 -37.02 4.07
N GLY A 194 3.29 -37.45 3.21
CA GLY A 194 3.81 -38.80 3.29
C GLY A 194 4.82 -39.14 2.18
N PRO A 195 5.30 -40.39 2.14
CA PRO A 195 6.19 -40.84 1.12
C PRO A 195 5.43 -41.35 -0.10
N ILE A 196 5.86 -40.93 -1.31
CA ILE A 196 5.55 -41.65 -2.56
C ILE A 196 6.53 -42.84 -2.66
N VAL A 197 7.79 -42.57 -2.38
CA VAL A 197 8.86 -43.58 -2.25
C VAL A 197 9.60 -43.27 -0.95
N LYS A 198 9.62 -44.20 -0.02
CA LYS A 198 10.30 -44.06 1.29
C LYS A 198 11.78 -43.66 1.08
N ASN A 199 12.23 -42.72 1.92
CA ASN A 199 13.56 -42.13 1.94
C ASN A 199 13.97 -41.40 0.64
N LYS A 200 13.08 -41.25 -0.33
CA LYS A 200 13.43 -40.72 -1.65
C LYS A 200 12.48 -39.67 -2.21
N PHE A 201 11.16 -39.92 -2.16
CA PHE A 201 10.20 -39.03 -2.79
C PHE A 201 8.99 -38.84 -1.89
N PHE A 202 8.71 -37.58 -1.54
CA PHE A 202 7.69 -37.20 -0.60
C PHE A 202 6.72 -36.20 -1.21
N TYR A 203 5.51 -36.19 -0.70
CA TYR A 203 4.49 -35.20 -1.03
C TYR A 203 3.97 -34.55 0.24
N PHE A 204 3.48 -33.32 0.10
CA PHE A 204 2.76 -32.57 1.10
C PHE A 204 1.65 -31.75 0.41
N LEU A 205 0.43 -31.86 0.91
CA LEU A 205 -0.76 -31.15 0.45
C LEU A 205 -1.36 -30.41 1.62
N ASP A 206 -1.83 -29.20 1.38
CA ASP A 206 -2.52 -28.39 2.36
C ASP A 206 -3.64 -27.60 1.67
N GLY A 207 -4.77 -27.42 2.34
CA GLY A 207 -5.87 -26.61 1.87
C GLY A 207 -6.69 -26.03 2.99
N GLU A 208 -7.00 -24.76 2.90
CA GLU A 208 -7.81 -24.05 3.89
C GLU A 208 -8.84 -23.15 3.20
N ARG A 209 -10.05 -23.08 3.75
CA ARG A 209 -11.09 -22.18 3.32
C ARG A 209 -11.67 -21.40 4.49
N THR A 210 -11.80 -20.09 4.30
CA THR A 210 -12.46 -19.16 5.22
C THR A 210 -13.72 -18.59 4.57
N LEU A 211 -14.84 -18.65 5.27
CA LEU A 211 -16.10 -18.01 4.92
C LEU A 211 -16.50 -17.08 6.05
N GLN A 212 -16.74 -15.82 5.74
CA GLN A 212 -17.14 -14.83 6.72
C GLN A 212 -18.40 -14.10 6.25
N HIS A 213 -19.40 -14.10 7.10
CA HIS A 213 -20.60 -13.28 6.96
C HIS A 213 -20.52 -12.18 8.01
N GLU A 214 -20.42 -10.96 7.53
CA GLU A 214 -20.30 -9.76 8.35
C GLU A 214 -21.29 -8.73 7.84
N GLN A 215 -21.79 -7.91 8.74
CA GLN A 215 -22.53 -6.71 8.38
C GLN A 215 -21.75 -5.49 8.84
N ALA A 216 -21.61 -4.53 7.95
CA ALA A 216 -20.98 -3.24 8.23
C ALA A 216 -22.06 -2.20 8.55
N PRO A 217 -21.93 -1.43 9.65
CA PRO A 217 -22.86 -0.36 9.97
C PRO A 217 -22.61 0.83 9.04
N VAL A 218 -23.71 1.39 8.54
CA VAL A 218 -23.75 2.65 7.80
C VAL A 218 -24.54 3.65 8.60
N LEU A 219 -23.88 4.72 9.04
CA LEU A 219 -24.51 5.83 9.73
C LEU A 219 -24.62 7.02 8.79
N VAL A 220 -25.85 7.44 8.54
CA VAL A 220 -26.15 8.58 7.68
C VAL A 220 -26.75 9.70 8.55
N ALA A 221 -26.21 10.90 8.38
CA ALA A 221 -26.70 12.07 9.11
C ALA A 221 -28.00 12.65 8.52
N ALA A 222 -28.59 13.58 9.24
CA ALA A 222 -29.75 14.32 8.76
C ALA A 222 -29.50 14.98 7.40
N PRO A 223 -30.52 15.05 6.52
CA PRO A 223 -31.88 14.57 6.70
C PRO A 223 -32.12 13.12 6.27
N PHE A 224 -31.08 12.34 6.04
CA PHE A 224 -31.11 11.01 5.43
C PHE A 224 -30.99 9.85 6.44
N GLN A 225 -31.27 10.05 7.72
CA GLN A 225 -31.10 9.05 8.77
C GLN A 225 -31.83 7.72 8.51
N GLN A 226 -32.93 7.77 7.75
CA GLN A 226 -33.71 6.57 7.37
C GLN A 226 -32.93 5.55 6.54
N TYR A 227 -31.80 5.96 5.94
CA TYR A 227 -30.89 5.07 5.24
C TYR A 227 -29.86 4.41 6.17
N SER A 228 -29.75 4.84 7.43
CA SER A 228 -28.84 4.19 8.38
C SER A 228 -29.24 2.73 8.63
N GLY A 229 -28.26 1.84 8.75
CA GLY A 229 -28.52 0.43 8.97
C GLY A 229 -27.24 -0.39 8.97
N SER A 230 -27.39 -1.72 9.10
CA SER A 230 -26.29 -2.66 8.99
C SER A 230 -26.46 -3.48 7.71
N PHE A 231 -25.44 -3.53 6.88
CA PHE A 231 -25.50 -4.08 5.52
C PHE A 231 -24.44 -5.16 5.31
N SER A 232 -24.76 -6.14 4.47
CA SER A 232 -23.90 -7.29 4.20
C SER A 232 -22.53 -6.87 3.65
N SER A 233 -21.47 -7.40 4.25
CA SER A 233 -20.07 -7.20 3.88
C SER A 233 -19.33 -8.55 3.91
N PRO A 234 -19.64 -9.49 3.00
CA PRO A 234 -19.08 -10.83 3.02
C PRO A 234 -17.62 -10.86 2.64
N PHE A 235 -16.93 -11.88 3.15
CA PHE A 235 -15.56 -12.23 2.77
C PHE A 235 -15.43 -13.74 2.61
N HIS A 236 -14.65 -14.18 1.62
CA HIS A 236 -14.20 -15.56 1.51
C HIS A 236 -12.76 -15.65 1.02
N GLU A 237 -12.10 -16.72 1.43
CA GLU A 237 -10.72 -16.99 1.09
C GLU A 237 -10.49 -18.48 0.88
N ASP A 238 -9.70 -18.83 -0.13
CA ASP A 238 -9.24 -20.18 -0.41
C ASP A 238 -7.72 -20.21 -0.55
N ASN A 239 -7.09 -21.10 0.20
CA ASN A 239 -5.66 -21.37 0.17
C ASN A 239 -5.42 -22.82 -0.20
N LEU A 240 -4.54 -23.09 -1.16
CA LEU A 240 -4.10 -24.42 -1.55
C LEU A 240 -2.58 -24.44 -1.72
N MET A 241 -1.94 -25.49 -1.22
CA MET A 241 -0.51 -25.71 -1.40
C MET A 241 -0.23 -27.17 -1.68
N ALA A 242 0.65 -27.43 -2.66
CA ALA A 242 1.19 -28.74 -2.95
C ALA A 242 2.70 -28.67 -3.07
N LYS A 243 3.40 -29.54 -2.37
CA LYS A 243 4.87 -29.65 -2.39
C LYS A 243 5.30 -31.06 -2.64
N ALA A 244 6.33 -31.21 -3.45
CA ALA A 244 7.01 -32.47 -3.70
C ALA A 244 8.50 -32.31 -3.42
N ASP A 245 9.05 -33.21 -2.61
CA ASP A 245 10.48 -33.25 -2.26
C ASP A 245 11.11 -34.52 -2.80
N TYR A 246 12.24 -34.41 -3.48
CA TYR A 246 12.93 -35.53 -4.08
C TYR A 246 14.41 -35.57 -3.67
N GLN A 247 14.80 -36.62 -2.98
CA GLN A 247 16.19 -36.92 -2.65
C GLN A 247 16.82 -37.64 -3.83
N LEU A 248 17.47 -36.85 -4.70
CA LEU A 248 18.12 -37.37 -5.93
C LEU A 248 19.28 -38.32 -5.61
N THR A 249 20.18 -37.88 -4.73
CA THR A 249 21.29 -38.66 -4.16
C THR A 249 21.39 -38.32 -2.67
N HIS A 250 22.29 -38.93 -1.92
CA HIS A 250 22.53 -38.60 -0.51
C HIS A 250 22.93 -37.13 -0.27
N SER A 251 23.51 -36.49 -1.29
CA SER A 251 24.02 -35.11 -1.24
C SER A 251 23.20 -34.11 -2.04
N VAL A 252 22.17 -34.56 -2.79
CA VAL A 252 21.38 -33.70 -3.69
C VAL A 252 19.92 -33.87 -3.39
N ARG A 253 19.25 -32.75 -3.01
CA ARG A 253 17.82 -32.65 -2.79
C ARG A 253 17.23 -31.63 -3.74
N ALA A 254 16.07 -31.95 -4.29
CA ALA A 254 15.25 -31.02 -5.06
C ALA A 254 13.84 -30.92 -4.46
N PHE A 255 13.20 -29.81 -4.66
CA PHE A 255 11.77 -29.70 -4.35
C PHE A 255 11.06 -28.82 -5.38
N TYR A 256 9.75 -29.03 -5.45
CA TYR A 256 8.84 -28.15 -6.18
C TYR A 256 7.62 -27.87 -5.31
N ARG A 257 7.20 -26.58 -5.24
CA ARG A 257 6.00 -26.13 -4.55
C ARG A 257 5.13 -25.33 -5.51
N PHE A 258 3.85 -25.65 -5.51
CA PHE A 258 2.77 -24.83 -6.07
C PHE A 258 1.91 -24.30 -4.94
N SER A 259 1.54 -23.01 -5.01
CA SER A 259 0.57 -22.40 -4.10
C SER A 259 -0.45 -21.61 -4.90
N TYR A 260 -1.68 -21.71 -4.48
CA TYR A 260 -2.81 -20.94 -4.99
C TYR A 260 -3.51 -20.25 -3.84
N PHE A 261 -3.68 -18.95 -3.96
CA PHE A 261 -4.41 -18.10 -3.03
C PHE A 261 -5.46 -17.33 -3.79
N GLN A 262 -6.67 -17.27 -3.23
CA GLN A 262 -7.67 -16.30 -3.68
C GLN A 262 -8.49 -15.80 -2.52
N ASN A 263 -8.91 -14.54 -2.58
CA ASN A 263 -9.99 -14.03 -1.75
C ASN A 263 -10.93 -13.13 -2.54
N ALA A 264 -12.14 -12.94 -2.02
CA ALA A 264 -13.06 -11.94 -2.51
C ALA A 264 -13.90 -11.39 -1.36
N PHE A 265 -14.22 -10.11 -1.47
CA PHE A 265 -14.93 -9.37 -0.44
C PHE A 265 -15.78 -8.26 -1.05
N SER A 266 -16.75 -7.76 -0.30
CA SER A 266 -17.33 -6.45 -0.52
C SER A 266 -17.14 -5.58 0.71
N ALA A 267 -16.82 -4.32 0.50
CA ALA A 267 -16.56 -3.38 1.56
C ALA A 267 -17.20 -2.03 1.28
N ASN A 268 -17.87 -1.51 2.28
CA ASN A 268 -18.30 -0.13 2.29
C ASN A 268 -17.09 0.73 2.70
N GLY A 269 -16.48 1.41 1.75
CA GLY A 269 -15.32 2.27 1.97
C GLY A 269 -15.58 3.53 2.80
N GLY A 270 -16.59 3.53 3.66
CA GLY A 270 -17.04 4.69 4.41
C GLY A 270 -17.91 5.65 3.60
N LEU A 271 -18.28 5.27 2.38
CA LEU A 271 -19.02 6.08 1.43
C LEU A 271 -20.52 5.69 1.33
N GLY A 272 -21.10 5.20 2.40
CA GLY A 272 -22.52 4.82 2.41
C GLY A 272 -22.82 3.60 1.56
N PHE A 273 -23.68 3.72 0.55
CA PHE A 273 -24.16 2.63 -0.30
C PHE A 273 -23.51 2.55 -1.66
N SER A 274 -22.44 3.25 -1.88
CA SER A 274 -21.57 3.10 -3.05
C SER A 274 -20.43 2.12 -2.68
N VAL A 275 -20.70 0.82 -2.81
CA VAL A 275 -19.89 -0.25 -2.27
C VAL A 275 -18.95 -0.81 -3.32
N TYR A 276 -17.69 -0.98 -2.98
CA TYR A 276 -16.76 -1.70 -3.84
C TYR A 276 -16.55 -3.14 -3.36
N GLY A 277 -16.26 -4.02 -4.30
CA GLY A 277 -15.79 -5.37 -4.04
C GLY A 277 -14.35 -5.54 -4.49
N GLY A 278 -13.66 -6.50 -3.91
CA GLY A 278 -12.33 -6.90 -4.31
C GLY A 278 -12.26 -8.38 -4.64
N LYS A 279 -11.37 -8.72 -5.57
CA LYS A 279 -10.99 -10.09 -5.86
C LYS A 279 -9.50 -10.18 -6.08
N ASN A 280 -8.83 -10.98 -5.26
CA ASN A 280 -7.41 -11.23 -5.36
C ASN A 280 -7.17 -12.68 -5.77
N VAL A 281 -6.21 -12.91 -6.66
CA VAL A 281 -5.80 -14.26 -7.06
C VAL A 281 -4.29 -14.29 -7.23
N THR A 282 -3.61 -15.18 -6.51
CA THR A 282 -2.17 -15.40 -6.63
C THR A 282 -1.84 -16.85 -6.92
N ARG A 283 -0.90 -17.06 -7.81
CA ARG A 283 -0.29 -18.36 -8.10
C ARG A 283 1.21 -18.24 -7.97
N THR A 284 1.80 -19.14 -7.20
CA THR A 284 3.24 -19.16 -6.97
C THR A 284 3.79 -20.55 -7.29
N HIS A 285 4.87 -20.60 -8.04
CA HIS A 285 5.62 -21.80 -8.36
C HIS A 285 7.05 -21.61 -7.87
N VAL A 286 7.56 -22.55 -7.10
CA VAL A 286 8.92 -22.52 -6.56
C VAL A 286 9.59 -23.85 -6.84
N ALA A 287 10.78 -23.82 -7.41
CA ALA A 287 11.67 -24.98 -7.53
C ALA A 287 12.98 -24.70 -6.81
N GLY A 288 13.47 -25.67 -6.06
CA GLY A 288 14.72 -25.57 -5.33
C GLY A 288 15.63 -26.78 -5.50
N PHE A 289 16.94 -26.51 -5.48
CA PHE A 289 18.00 -27.50 -5.50
C PHE A 289 19.01 -27.18 -4.43
N ASP A 290 19.24 -28.13 -3.53
CA ASP A 290 20.25 -28.04 -2.47
C ASP A 290 21.24 -29.21 -2.61
N PHE A 291 22.55 -28.95 -2.65
CA PHE A 291 23.55 -29.96 -2.70
C PHE A 291 24.90 -29.53 -2.12
N ASN A 292 25.73 -30.51 -1.78
CA ASN A 292 27.05 -30.31 -1.25
C ASN A 292 28.12 -30.94 -2.18
N THR A 293 29.20 -30.19 -2.39
CA THR A 293 30.39 -30.68 -3.11
C THR A 293 31.64 -30.43 -2.26
N GLY A 294 32.09 -31.49 -1.55
CA GLY A 294 33.17 -31.33 -0.57
C GLY A 294 32.83 -30.34 0.53
N SER A 295 33.62 -29.27 0.64
CA SER A 295 33.40 -28.18 1.62
C SER A 295 32.44 -27.05 1.15
N PHE A 296 31.86 -27.22 -0.04
CA PHE A 296 30.90 -26.24 -0.57
C PHE A 296 29.49 -26.73 -0.38
N SER A 297 28.60 -25.80 0.00
CA SER A 297 27.14 -25.99 -0.02
C SER A 297 26.54 -25.06 -1.05
N HIS A 298 25.58 -25.56 -1.79
CA HIS A 298 24.90 -24.85 -2.87
C HIS A 298 23.40 -24.92 -2.69
N SER A 299 22.73 -23.78 -2.88
CA SER A 299 21.27 -23.64 -2.84
C SER A 299 20.81 -22.79 -4.01
N PHE A 300 19.99 -23.36 -4.88
CA PHE A 300 19.36 -22.66 -5.99
C PHE A 300 17.86 -22.58 -5.76
N ARG A 301 17.28 -21.42 -6.03
CA ARG A 301 15.84 -21.19 -6.00
C ARG A 301 15.40 -20.54 -7.29
N PHE A 302 14.31 -21.04 -7.85
CA PHE A 302 13.64 -20.47 -9.01
C PHE A 302 12.18 -20.25 -8.64
N GLY A 303 11.68 -19.04 -8.88
CA GLY A 303 10.33 -18.65 -8.56
C GLY A 303 9.61 -18.03 -9.73
N TYR A 304 8.33 -18.36 -9.85
CA TYR A 304 7.39 -17.63 -10.68
C TYR A 304 6.17 -17.30 -9.83
N LEU A 305 5.86 -16.00 -9.75
CA LEU A 305 4.68 -15.50 -9.05
C LEU A 305 3.82 -14.71 -10.03
N LYS A 306 2.51 -14.92 -9.98
CA LYS A 306 1.55 -14.07 -10.67
C LYS A 306 0.40 -13.75 -9.72
N THR A 307 0.19 -12.48 -9.50
CA THR A 307 -0.92 -11.97 -8.67
C THR A 307 -1.77 -10.98 -9.43
N GLY A 308 -3.04 -10.91 -9.10
CA GLY A 308 -3.99 -9.93 -9.63
C GLY A 308 -4.97 -9.49 -8.56
N LEU A 309 -5.07 -8.19 -8.37
CA LEU A 309 -6.07 -7.51 -7.56
C LEU A 309 -7.07 -6.83 -8.51
N GLN A 310 -8.35 -7.07 -8.30
CA GLN A 310 -9.42 -6.41 -9.02
C GLN A 310 -10.34 -5.70 -8.04
N HIS A 311 -10.67 -4.45 -8.35
CA HIS A 311 -11.78 -3.75 -7.71
C HIS A 311 -12.99 -3.78 -8.61
N LEU A 312 -14.08 -4.22 -8.05
CA LEU A 312 -15.35 -4.42 -8.73
C LEU A 312 -16.41 -3.54 -8.07
N ASP A 313 -17.42 -3.18 -8.83
CA ASP A 313 -18.62 -2.60 -8.24
C ASP A 313 -19.42 -3.71 -7.53
N ALA A 314 -19.68 -3.51 -6.25
CA ALA A 314 -20.49 -4.41 -5.44
C ALA A 314 -21.83 -3.78 -5.04
N THR A 315 -22.20 -2.67 -5.67
CA THR A 315 -23.47 -1.98 -5.44
C THR A 315 -24.53 -2.45 -6.41
N SER A 316 -24.23 -2.43 -7.70
CA SER A 316 -25.18 -2.74 -8.76
C SER A 316 -25.73 -4.17 -8.62
N GLY A 317 -27.04 -4.32 -8.79
CA GLY A 317 -27.71 -5.61 -8.66
C GLY A 317 -28.01 -6.07 -7.24
N THR A 318 -27.69 -5.27 -6.22
CA THR A 318 -28.01 -5.53 -4.81
C THR A 318 -29.34 -4.86 -4.41
N ASN A 319 -29.77 -5.13 -3.17
CA ASN A 319 -30.94 -4.47 -2.55
C ASN A 319 -30.56 -3.19 -1.77
N LEU A 320 -29.35 -2.67 -1.98
CA LEU A 320 -28.94 -1.42 -1.37
C LEU A 320 -29.74 -0.24 -1.91
N PRO A 321 -29.92 0.83 -1.12
CA PRO A 321 -30.66 2.00 -1.57
C PRO A 321 -30.10 2.57 -2.87
N LEU A 322 -30.96 2.73 -3.86
CA LEU A 322 -30.62 3.25 -5.21
C LEU A 322 -29.42 2.54 -5.88
N ALA A 323 -29.25 1.25 -5.61
CA ALA A 323 -28.11 0.44 -6.10
C ALA A 323 -27.92 0.47 -7.63
N ASN A 324 -28.99 0.53 -8.38
CA ASN A 324 -28.97 0.56 -9.85
C ASN A 324 -29.16 1.97 -10.40
N TYR A 325 -28.93 2.99 -9.59
CA TYR A 325 -29.06 4.37 -10.04
C TYR A 325 -27.94 4.71 -11.05
N PRO A 326 -28.23 5.48 -12.11
CA PRO A 326 -27.25 5.69 -13.18
C PRO A 326 -26.13 6.66 -12.84
N LEU A 327 -26.11 7.23 -11.64
CA LEU A 327 -25.10 8.15 -11.13
C LEU A 327 -24.50 7.59 -9.83
N ASN A 328 -23.23 7.89 -9.59
CA ASN A 328 -22.64 7.85 -8.26
C ASN A 328 -22.89 9.20 -7.59
N ILE A 329 -23.71 9.24 -6.54
CA ILE A 329 -24.10 10.49 -5.87
C ILE A 329 -23.54 10.50 -4.47
N GLN A 330 -22.91 11.61 -4.09
CA GLN A 330 -22.45 11.89 -2.74
C GLN A 330 -23.18 13.12 -2.20
N MET A 331 -23.86 12.93 -1.08
CA MET A 331 -24.70 13.95 -0.42
C MET A 331 -23.90 14.66 0.68
N GLY A 332 -23.05 15.61 0.29
CA GLY A 332 -22.27 16.43 1.22
C GLY A 332 -21.56 15.61 2.31
N ASN A 333 -21.63 16.10 3.55
CA ASN A 333 -21.00 15.45 4.71
C ASN A 333 -21.96 14.53 5.47
N THR A 334 -23.06 14.07 4.84
CA THR A 334 -24.07 13.24 5.52
C THR A 334 -23.67 11.78 5.67
N GLY A 335 -22.66 11.32 4.93
CA GLY A 335 -22.30 9.91 4.84
C GLY A 335 -23.17 9.13 3.85
N LEU A 336 -24.10 9.78 3.14
CA LEU A 336 -24.90 9.13 2.10
C LEU A 336 -24.17 9.21 0.75
N ALA A 337 -23.76 8.06 0.25
CA ALA A 337 -23.32 7.89 -1.13
C ALA A 337 -24.11 6.73 -1.75
N ILE A 338 -24.59 6.88 -2.97
CA ILE A 338 -25.46 5.92 -3.65
C ILE A 338 -25.03 5.68 -5.11
N GLY A 339 -25.47 4.58 -5.66
CA GLY A 339 -25.17 4.20 -7.04
C GLY A 339 -23.83 3.47 -7.20
N PRO A 340 -23.42 3.13 -8.44
CA PRO A 340 -22.20 2.39 -8.71
C PRO A 340 -20.97 3.06 -8.13
N THR A 341 -20.03 2.28 -7.62
CA THR A 341 -18.82 2.86 -7.00
C THR A 341 -17.93 3.55 -8.04
N GLY A 342 -17.47 4.75 -7.71
CA GLY A 342 -16.49 5.47 -8.51
C GLY A 342 -15.10 4.82 -8.53
N SER A 343 -14.83 3.89 -7.60
CA SER A 343 -13.54 3.19 -7.48
C SER A 343 -13.39 1.99 -8.43
N ALA A 344 -14.46 1.57 -9.12
CA ALA A 344 -14.44 0.42 -10.02
C ALA A 344 -14.71 0.83 -11.50
N PRO A 345 -14.29 -0.01 -12.46
CA PRO A 345 -13.42 -1.17 -12.28
C PRO A 345 -11.95 -0.76 -12.15
N GLN A 346 -11.18 -1.47 -11.33
CA GLN A 346 -9.73 -1.32 -11.30
C GLN A 346 -9.09 -2.71 -11.35
N ALA A 347 -7.91 -2.80 -11.94
CA ALA A 347 -7.11 -4.01 -11.92
C ALA A 347 -5.63 -3.68 -11.75
N ILE A 348 -4.96 -4.45 -10.90
CA ILE A 348 -3.54 -4.35 -10.65
C ILE A 348 -2.97 -5.75 -10.76
N LEU A 349 -1.95 -5.90 -11.55
CA LEU A 349 -1.31 -7.18 -11.83
C LEU A 349 0.19 -7.07 -11.57
N GLN A 350 0.74 -8.13 -10.99
CA GLN A 350 2.18 -8.31 -10.82
C GLN A 350 2.56 -9.72 -11.28
N SER A 351 3.71 -9.83 -11.92
CA SER A 351 4.29 -11.12 -12.28
C SER A 351 5.80 -11.06 -12.13
N ASP A 352 6.35 -11.99 -11.35
CA ASP A 352 7.76 -12.03 -11.00
C ASP A 352 8.40 -13.33 -11.49
N HIS A 353 9.58 -13.20 -12.08
CA HIS A 353 10.46 -14.30 -12.42
C HIS A 353 11.74 -14.15 -11.60
N GLN A 354 11.99 -15.09 -10.72
CA GLN A 354 13.05 -15.01 -9.73
C GLN A 354 14.06 -16.15 -9.90
N ALA A 355 15.32 -15.83 -9.70
CA ALA A 355 16.41 -16.79 -9.59
C ALA A 355 17.35 -16.35 -8.47
N LYS A 356 17.58 -17.21 -7.49
CA LYS A 356 18.45 -16.96 -6.34
C LYS A 356 19.45 -18.10 -6.20
N TYR A 357 20.68 -17.74 -5.91
CA TYR A 357 21.74 -18.67 -5.58
C TYR A 357 22.43 -18.26 -4.30
N ASP A 358 22.49 -19.16 -3.35
CA ASP A 358 23.22 -19.02 -2.10
C ASP A 358 24.28 -20.12 -2.01
N GLY A 359 25.53 -19.71 -1.93
CA GLY A 359 26.66 -20.60 -1.79
C GLY A 359 27.41 -20.40 -0.48
N SER A 360 27.99 -21.43 0.05
CA SER A 360 28.93 -21.33 1.14
C SER A 360 30.12 -22.28 0.98
N LYS A 361 31.25 -21.86 1.56
CA LYS A 361 32.48 -22.67 1.62
C LYS A 361 32.99 -22.67 3.05
N THR A 362 33.14 -23.85 3.63
CA THR A 362 33.79 -24.03 4.93
C THR A 362 35.28 -24.15 4.76
N LEU A 363 36.05 -23.28 5.45
CA LEU A 363 37.50 -23.23 5.45
C LEU A 363 38.01 -23.10 6.89
N GLY A 364 38.27 -24.22 7.53
CA GLY A 364 38.66 -24.24 8.95
C GLY A 364 37.60 -23.63 9.85
N SER A 365 37.96 -22.54 10.54
CA SER A 365 37.05 -21.78 11.42
C SER A 365 36.25 -20.69 10.69
N HIS A 366 36.34 -20.62 9.37
CA HIS A 366 35.67 -19.63 8.54
C HIS A 366 34.63 -20.28 7.63
N ILE A 367 33.47 -19.64 7.54
CA ILE A 367 32.45 -19.96 6.55
C ILE A 367 32.34 -18.75 5.64
N ILE A 368 32.80 -18.90 4.40
CA ILE A 368 32.63 -17.87 3.37
C ILE A 368 31.26 -18.10 2.73
N ARG A 369 30.43 -17.07 2.70
CA ARG A 369 29.11 -17.08 2.09
C ARG A 369 29.08 -16.13 0.89
N TYR A 370 28.41 -16.51 -0.16
CA TYR A 370 28.27 -15.67 -1.36
C TYR A 370 26.98 -16.05 -2.08
N GLY A 371 26.42 -15.09 -2.78
CA GLY A 371 25.17 -15.33 -3.48
C GLY A 371 24.85 -14.27 -4.51
N PHE A 372 23.82 -14.58 -5.26
CA PHE A 372 23.28 -13.73 -6.31
C PHE A 372 21.77 -13.87 -6.36
N ASP A 373 21.08 -12.74 -6.49
CA ASP A 373 19.63 -12.66 -6.65
C ASP A 373 19.30 -11.92 -7.95
N PHE A 374 18.35 -12.45 -8.68
CA PHE A 374 17.74 -11.82 -9.84
C PHE A 374 16.22 -11.92 -9.75
N ASN A 375 15.55 -10.80 -9.86
CA ASN A 375 14.10 -10.75 -9.98
C ASN A 375 13.71 -9.84 -11.15
N ARG A 376 12.91 -10.36 -12.07
CA ARG A 376 12.28 -9.61 -13.14
C ARG A 376 10.80 -9.47 -12.82
N ILE A 377 10.39 -8.26 -12.52
CA ILE A 377 9.06 -7.90 -12.07
C ILE A 377 8.34 -7.17 -13.20
N ALA A 378 7.16 -7.66 -13.57
CA ALA A 378 6.25 -6.96 -14.44
C ALA A 378 5.07 -6.47 -13.60
N ALA A 379 4.85 -5.17 -13.54
CA ALA A 379 3.75 -4.56 -12.81
C ALA A 379 2.85 -3.78 -13.78
N ALA A 380 1.54 -3.89 -13.60
CA ALA A 380 0.56 -3.25 -14.45
C ALA A 380 -0.62 -2.75 -13.62
N GLY A 381 -1.21 -1.63 -14.00
CA GLY A 381 -2.39 -1.07 -13.38
C GLY A 381 -3.37 -0.52 -14.40
N PHE A 382 -4.65 -0.65 -14.09
CA PHE A 382 -5.75 -0.04 -14.83
C PHE A 382 -6.73 0.55 -13.82
N VAL A 383 -6.89 1.87 -13.83
CA VAL A 383 -7.65 2.63 -12.83
C VAL A 383 -8.52 3.70 -13.49
N PRO A 384 -9.59 3.34 -14.18
CA PRO A 384 -10.51 4.29 -14.81
C PRO A 384 -11.55 4.78 -13.78
N VAL A 385 -11.13 5.64 -12.88
CA VAL A 385 -12.00 6.20 -11.85
C VAL A 385 -13.26 6.81 -12.46
N GLN A 386 -14.42 6.55 -11.85
CA GLN A 386 -15.75 7.03 -12.26
C GLN A 386 -16.19 6.62 -13.67
N SER A 387 -15.59 5.57 -14.23
CA SER A 387 -15.94 5.12 -15.58
C SER A 387 -17.30 4.43 -15.68
N LEU A 388 -17.77 3.80 -14.60
CA LEU A 388 -19.07 3.10 -14.58
C LEU A 388 -20.25 4.07 -14.57
N ALA A 389 -20.14 5.17 -13.85
CA ALA A 389 -21.18 6.17 -13.73
C ALA A 389 -20.57 7.55 -13.49
N PRO A 390 -21.20 8.62 -13.98
CA PRO A 390 -20.82 9.98 -13.60
C PRO A 390 -20.89 10.16 -12.08
N PHE A 391 -19.94 10.88 -11.54
CA PHE A 391 -19.95 11.27 -10.13
C PHE A 391 -20.67 12.60 -9.94
N LEU A 392 -21.59 12.65 -9.01
CA LEU A 392 -22.29 13.85 -8.63
C LEU A 392 -22.07 14.13 -7.15
N SER A 393 -21.60 15.32 -6.83
CA SER A 393 -21.53 15.82 -5.47
C SER A 393 -22.45 17.03 -5.33
N THR A 394 -23.27 17.02 -4.30
CA THR A 394 -24.13 18.16 -3.92
C THR A 394 -24.00 18.43 -2.44
N ASN A 395 -24.10 19.70 -2.05
CA ASN A 395 -24.11 20.08 -0.65
C ASN A 395 -25.45 19.68 -0.01
N VAL A 396 -25.46 19.59 1.31
CA VAL A 396 -26.66 19.41 2.12
C VAL A 396 -26.65 20.52 3.16
N GLY A 397 -27.22 21.62 2.78
CA GLY A 397 -27.38 22.81 3.61
C GLY A 397 -28.81 23.34 3.54
N LEU A 398 -29.10 24.37 4.28
CA LEU A 398 -30.47 24.92 4.41
C LEU A 398 -31.10 25.33 3.08
N SER A 399 -30.31 25.87 2.14
CA SER A 399 -30.79 26.26 0.79
C SER A 399 -31.17 25.06 -0.04
N GLU A 400 -30.32 23.99 -0.04
CA GLU A 400 -30.54 22.78 -0.79
C GLU A 400 -31.67 21.95 -0.19
N GLU A 401 -31.78 21.88 1.13
CA GLU A 401 -32.91 21.27 1.84
C GLU A 401 -34.24 21.98 1.50
N THR A 402 -34.24 23.32 1.52
CA THR A 402 -35.43 24.13 1.16
C THR A 402 -35.84 23.86 -0.29
N PHE A 403 -34.87 23.78 -1.19
CA PHE A 403 -35.14 23.38 -2.60
C PHE A 403 -35.73 21.99 -2.66
N ALA A 404 -35.14 21.02 -1.95
CA ALA A 404 -35.55 19.61 -1.97
C ALA A 404 -36.94 19.40 -1.36
N GLN A 405 -37.37 20.21 -0.39
CA GLN A 405 -38.71 20.13 0.22
C GLN A 405 -39.81 20.24 -0.83
N THR A 406 -39.61 21.03 -1.88
CA THR A 406 -40.58 21.27 -2.96
C THR A 406 -40.27 20.44 -4.19
N GLY A 407 -39.34 19.49 -4.09
CA GLY A 407 -38.88 18.66 -5.21
C GLY A 407 -39.99 17.71 -5.72
N PRO A 408 -39.86 17.26 -7.00
CA PRO A 408 -40.90 16.49 -7.66
C PRO A 408 -41.00 15.02 -7.20
N PHE A 409 -40.04 14.53 -6.43
CA PHE A 409 -40.04 13.15 -5.96
C PHE A 409 -40.59 13.04 -4.54
N PRO A 410 -41.33 11.97 -4.20
CA PRO A 410 -41.82 11.77 -2.84
C PRO A 410 -40.73 11.80 -1.78
N GLY A 411 -41.01 12.37 -0.62
CA GLY A 411 -40.08 12.43 0.52
C GLY A 411 -39.46 13.81 0.78
N GLY A 412 -39.66 14.78 -0.10
CA GLY A 412 -39.13 16.13 0.10
C GLY A 412 -37.61 16.16 0.28
N ASP A 413 -37.13 16.85 1.34
CA ASP A 413 -35.71 16.93 1.69
C ASP A 413 -35.09 15.62 2.18
N THR A 414 -35.87 14.62 2.53
CA THR A 414 -35.37 13.28 2.86
C THR A 414 -35.07 12.40 1.63
N ASN A 415 -35.40 12.89 0.44
CA ASN A 415 -35.13 12.17 -0.79
C ASN A 415 -33.94 12.83 -1.54
N PRO A 416 -32.80 12.14 -1.70
CA PRO A 416 -31.62 12.70 -2.35
C PRO A 416 -31.86 13.12 -3.80
N LEU A 417 -32.86 12.55 -4.48
CA LEU A 417 -33.18 12.87 -5.86
C LEU A 417 -33.84 14.24 -6.05
N ASN A 418 -34.34 14.85 -4.97
CA ASN A 418 -34.90 16.19 -4.96
C ASN A 418 -33.85 17.31 -4.84
N TYR A 419 -32.62 16.96 -4.48
CA TYR A 419 -31.56 17.94 -4.32
C TYR A 419 -31.09 18.51 -5.65
N PRO A 420 -30.53 19.72 -5.66
CA PRO A 420 -30.07 20.34 -6.89
C PRO A 420 -28.81 19.68 -7.40
N VAL A 421 -28.65 19.65 -8.72
CA VAL A 421 -27.36 19.29 -9.34
C VAL A 421 -26.38 20.44 -9.17
N GLU A 422 -25.28 20.21 -8.45
CA GLU A 422 -24.24 21.23 -8.24
C GLU A 422 -22.96 20.92 -9.02
N TYR A 423 -22.37 19.75 -8.76
CA TYR A 423 -21.12 19.34 -9.40
C TYR A 423 -21.27 17.94 -9.99
N VAL A 424 -20.97 17.84 -11.27
CA VAL A 424 -20.91 16.57 -11.98
C VAL A 424 -19.50 16.34 -12.51
N THR A 425 -18.95 15.19 -12.28
CA THR A 425 -17.68 14.79 -12.87
C THR A 425 -17.92 13.63 -13.81
N VAL A 426 -17.58 13.81 -15.09
CA VAL A 426 -17.61 12.76 -16.10
C VAL A 426 -16.22 12.26 -16.41
N SER A 427 -16.08 10.98 -16.71
CA SER A 427 -14.80 10.33 -17.01
C SER A 427 -14.83 9.80 -18.45
N ASN A 428 -13.69 9.88 -19.15
CA ASN A 428 -13.52 9.29 -20.47
C ASN A 428 -13.44 7.74 -20.45
N GLY A 429 -13.36 7.13 -19.28
CA GLY A 429 -13.30 5.68 -19.10
C GLY A 429 -11.93 5.04 -19.37
N LEU A 430 -10.92 5.80 -19.73
CA LEU A 430 -9.61 5.26 -20.10
C LEU A 430 -8.73 4.90 -18.90
N GLY A 431 -8.66 5.79 -17.92
CA GLY A 431 -7.91 5.54 -16.68
C GLY A 431 -6.38 5.52 -16.82
N TYR A 432 -5.72 5.18 -15.73
CA TYR A 432 -4.29 4.91 -15.74
C TYR A 432 -4.03 3.55 -16.33
N VAL A 433 -3.16 3.48 -17.31
CA VAL A 433 -2.75 2.26 -17.99
C VAL A 433 -1.24 2.24 -18.16
N THR A 434 -0.64 1.08 -18.01
CA THR A 434 0.79 0.91 -18.22
C THR A 434 1.13 0.70 -19.70
N PRO A 435 2.24 1.28 -20.22
CA PRO A 435 2.46 1.41 -21.65
C PRO A 435 2.99 0.17 -22.36
N THR A 436 3.40 -0.86 -21.64
CA THR A 436 4.10 -2.01 -22.22
C THR A 436 3.17 -3.23 -22.32
N PRO A 437 3.01 -3.85 -23.48
CA PRO A 437 2.28 -5.10 -23.62
C PRO A 437 2.81 -6.17 -22.68
N GLY A 438 1.93 -6.93 -22.06
CA GLY A 438 2.37 -7.99 -21.14
C GLY A 438 1.24 -8.69 -20.42
N LEU A 439 0.72 -8.13 -19.35
CA LEU A 439 -0.17 -8.85 -18.43
C LEU A 439 -1.65 -8.86 -18.82
N GLY A 440 -2.01 -8.49 -20.04
CA GLY A 440 -3.38 -8.53 -20.53
C GLY A 440 -4.23 -7.32 -20.16
N LEU A 441 -3.60 -6.26 -19.66
CA LEU A 441 -4.24 -4.95 -19.47
C LEU A 441 -4.16 -4.11 -20.74
N PRO A 442 -5.05 -3.13 -20.93
CA PRO A 442 -5.18 -2.37 -22.18
C PRO A 442 -3.89 -1.75 -22.70
N ALA A 443 -3.03 -1.23 -21.82
CA ALA A 443 -1.77 -0.61 -22.22
C ALA A 443 -0.51 -1.40 -21.78
N GLY A 444 -0.66 -2.53 -21.09
CA GLY A 444 0.46 -3.43 -20.81
C GLY A 444 1.04 -3.32 -19.40
N SER A 445 2.37 -3.24 -19.26
CA SER A 445 3.06 -3.29 -17.96
C SER A 445 4.38 -2.52 -17.95
N PHE A 446 4.82 -2.14 -16.76
CA PHE A 446 6.20 -1.73 -16.49
C PHE A 446 7.04 -2.94 -16.12
N PHE A 447 8.30 -2.93 -16.56
CA PHE A 447 9.27 -3.92 -16.17
C PHE A 447 10.33 -3.30 -15.26
N TYR A 448 10.46 -3.90 -14.09
CA TYR A 448 11.53 -3.64 -13.14
C TYR A 448 12.44 -4.85 -13.08
N GLN A 449 13.68 -4.63 -12.71
CA GLN A 449 14.63 -5.71 -12.43
C GLN A 449 15.26 -5.43 -11.07
N ARG A 450 15.48 -6.48 -10.29
CA ARG A 450 16.30 -6.42 -9.09
C ARG A 450 17.47 -7.35 -9.31
N LEU A 451 18.65 -6.80 -9.11
CA LEU A 451 19.92 -7.51 -9.23
C LEU A 451 20.67 -7.29 -7.93
N ALA A 452 21.09 -8.37 -7.29
CA ALA A 452 21.95 -8.25 -6.13
C ALA A 452 22.98 -9.36 -6.08
N ALA A 453 24.10 -9.08 -5.46
CA ALA A 453 25.13 -10.04 -5.14
C ALA A 453 25.73 -9.73 -3.77
N TYR A 454 26.17 -10.76 -3.07
CA TYR A 454 26.81 -10.58 -1.78
C TYR A 454 27.98 -11.53 -1.58
N VAL A 455 28.90 -11.12 -0.70
CA VAL A 455 29.96 -11.95 -0.16
C VAL A 455 30.15 -11.59 1.32
N GLY A 456 30.32 -12.58 2.16
CA GLY A 456 30.56 -12.40 3.58
C GLY A 456 31.28 -13.57 4.21
N VAL A 457 31.74 -13.34 5.43
CA VAL A 457 32.48 -14.35 6.20
C VAL A 457 31.92 -14.41 7.62
N ASN A 458 31.56 -15.61 8.04
CA ASN A 458 31.35 -15.93 9.45
C ASN A 458 32.64 -16.58 9.98
N SER A 459 33.32 -15.91 10.87
CA SER A 459 34.61 -16.32 11.39
C SER A 459 34.52 -16.64 12.87
N LYS A 460 34.77 -17.88 13.27
CA LYS A 460 35.02 -18.25 14.68
C LYS A 460 36.42 -17.79 15.06
N PHE A 461 36.54 -16.50 15.37
CA PHE A 461 37.83 -15.88 15.75
C PHE A 461 38.40 -16.48 17.03
N LYS A 462 37.51 -16.85 17.97
CA LYS A 462 37.81 -17.66 19.15
C LYS A 462 36.68 -18.70 19.32
N ARG A 463 36.93 -19.71 20.15
CA ARG A 463 35.90 -20.73 20.43
C ARG A 463 34.56 -20.15 20.92
N ASN A 464 34.61 -18.98 21.56
CA ASN A 464 33.46 -18.29 22.13
C ASN A 464 33.20 -16.91 21.50
N LEU A 465 33.81 -16.57 20.35
CA LEU A 465 33.63 -15.31 19.65
C LEU A 465 33.53 -15.55 18.16
N THR A 466 32.36 -15.24 17.61
CA THR A 466 32.09 -15.25 16.17
C THR A 466 32.03 -13.81 15.68
N LEU A 467 32.70 -13.51 14.59
CA LEU A 467 32.62 -12.27 13.84
C LEU A 467 31.97 -12.55 12.50
N THR A 468 31.02 -11.71 12.12
CA THR A 468 30.35 -11.73 10.82
C THR A 468 30.61 -10.42 10.11
N TYR A 469 31.10 -10.46 8.89
CA TYR A 469 31.31 -9.26 8.08
C TYR A 469 31.09 -9.58 6.62
N GLY A 470 30.58 -8.59 5.88
CA GLY A 470 30.32 -8.80 4.45
C GLY A 470 29.84 -7.52 3.76
N LEU A 471 29.64 -7.70 2.47
CA LEU A 471 29.18 -6.66 1.57
C LEU A 471 28.11 -7.23 0.66
N ARG A 472 26.99 -6.53 0.57
CA ARG A 472 25.96 -6.73 -0.43
C ARG A 472 25.95 -5.55 -1.41
N TYR A 473 25.74 -5.83 -2.68
CA TYR A 473 25.46 -4.85 -3.71
C TYR A 473 24.06 -5.10 -4.26
N ALA A 474 23.27 -4.07 -4.46
CA ALA A 474 21.94 -4.18 -5.03
C ALA A 474 21.65 -3.06 -6.02
N ARG A 475 20.89 -3.36 -7.06
CA ARG A 475 20.46 -2.41 -8.06
C ARG A 475 19.07 -2.76 -8.57
N GLU A 476 18.22 -1.73 -8.76
CA GLU A 476 16.86 -1.88 -9.28
C GLU A 476 16.64 -1.08 -10.58
N PRO A 477 17.11 -1.56 -11.73
CA PRO A 477 16.83 -0.92 -13.02
C PRO A 477 15.34 -0.84 -13.30
N GLY A 478 14.89 0.31 -13.79
CA GLY A 478 13.49 0.57 -14.11
C GLY A 478 12.69 1.33 -13.05
N ARG A 479 13.29 1.60 -11.88
CA ARG A 479 12.62 2.34 -10.79
C ARG A 479 12.73 3.88 -10.92
N SER A 480 13.57 4.40 -11.80
CA SER A 480 13.68 5.83 -12.09
C SER A 480 13.15 6.14 -13.48
N ASP A 481 13.05 7.42 -13.79
CA ASP A 481 12.61 7.92 -15.09
C ASP A 481 13.71 7.92 -16.18
N SER A 482 14.83 7.26 -15.92
CA SER A 482 16.01 7.25 -16.80
C SER A 482 15.76 6.81 -18.25
N LYS A 483 14.66 6.11 -18.51
CA LYS A 483 14.24 5.64 -19.83
C LYS A 483 13.40 6.66 -20.61
N PHE A 484 12.88 7.69 -19.94
CA PHE A 484 11.96 8.63 -20.56
C PHE A 484 12.69 9.84 -21.15
N SER A 485 12.05 10.52 -22.09
CA SER A 485 12.58 11.75 -22.65
C SER A 485 12.57 12.86 -21.59
N PRO A 486 13.55 13.76 -21.59
CA PRO A 486 13.52 14.92 -20.69
C PRO A 486 12.34 15.84 -21.03
N ILE A 487 11.90 16.62 -20.03
CA ILE A 487 10.86 17.64 -20.15
C ILE A 487 11.47 19.00 -19.76
N PRO A 488 12.20 19.67 -20.67
CA PRO A 488 12.97 20.88 -20.34
C PRO A 488 12.12 22.00 -19.72
N GLN A 489 10.83 22.05 -20.02
CA GLN A 489 9.90 23.06 -19.50
C GLN A 489 9.80 23.02 -17.95
N LEU A 490 10.00 21.86 -17.35
CA LEU A 490 9.97 21.71 -15.89
C LEU A 490 11.22 22.29 -15.21
N ASN A 491 12.31 22.51 -15.96
CA ASN A 491 13.50 23.17 -15.42
C ASN A 491 13.25 24.64 -15.02
N ALA A 492 12.14 25.21 -15.46
CA ALA A 492 11.71 26.55 -15.02
C ALA A 492 11.16 26.52 -13.57
N LEU A 493 10.66 25.40 -13.08
CA LEU A 493 10.24 25.23 -11.69
C LEU A 493 11.48 25.05 -10.79
N ILE A 494 12.27 24.03 -11.11
CA ILE A 494 13.51 23.74 -10.40
C ILE A 494 14.58 23.36 -11.42
N PRO A 495 15.77 23.95 -11.37
CA PRO A 495 16.87 23.57 -12.25
C PRO A 495 17.16 22.06 -12.21
N GLY A 496 17.03 21.40 -13.33
CA GLY A 496 17.28 19.97 -13.47
C GLY A 496 16.06 19.07 -13.29
N LEU A 497 14.91 19.55 -12.81
CA LEU A 497 13.70 18.75 -12.59
C LEU A 497 13.20 18.07 -13.87
N GLY A 498 13.28 18.72 -15.01
CA GLY A 498 12.91 18.16 -16.30
C GLY A 498 13.94 17.23 -16.93
N ASN A 499 15.10 17.02 -16.31
CA ASN A 499 16.12 16.12 -16.82
C ASN A 499 15.82 14.67 -16.43
N ARG A 500 16.42 13.73 -17.17
CA ARG A 500 16.36 12.31 -16.81
C ARG A 500 17.10 12.06 -15.50
N VAL A 501 16.46 11.41 -14.56
CA VAL A 501 17.11 10.99 -13.33
C VAL A 501 17.74 9.62 -13.52
N ARG A 502 19.04 9.53 -13.28
CA ARG A 502 19.79 8.28 -13.42
C ARG A 502 19.39 7.30 -12.33
N GLN A 503 19.26 6.02 -12.70
CA GLN A 503 19.10 4.96 -11.73
C GLN A 503 20.33 4.92 -10.81
N PRO A 504 20.15 4.99 -9.48
CA PRO A 504 21.25 4.83 -8.54
C PRO A 504 21.92 3.45 -8.70
N ASN A 505 23.23 3.42 -8.76
CA ASN A 505 24.03 2.20 -8.94
C ASN A 505 25.19 2.05 -7.94
N SER A 506 25.17 2.84 -6.88
CA SER A 506 26.18 2.82 -5.79
C SER A 506 25.65 2.21 -4.50
N ASN A 507 24.66 1.29 -4.60
CA ASN A 507 24.02 0.71 -3.43
C ASN A 507 24.87 -0.43 -2.85
N PHE A 508 25.98 -0.08 -2.22
CA PHE A 508 26.83 -0.98 -1.47
C PHE A 508 26.43 -1.01 0.00
N ALA A 509 26.10 -2.16 0.52
CA ALA A 509 25.57 -2.41 1.87
C ALA A 509 26.58 -3.21 2.72
N PRO A 510 27.58 -2.57 3.33
CA PRO A 510 28.49 -3.24 4.25
C PRO A 510 27.77 -3.60 5.55
N GLN A 511 28.12 -4.74 6.11
CA GLN A 511 27.59 -5.25 7.38
C GLN A 511 28.72 -5.81 8.24
N LEU A 512 28.63 -5.59 9.54
CA LEU A 512 29.54 -6.10 10.55
C LEU A 512 28.75 -6.54 11.79
N GLY A 513 29.04 -7.72 12.30
CA GLY A 513 28.39 -8.24 13.50
C GLY A 513 29.35 -9.10 14.34
N PHE A 514 29.00 -9.26 15.61
CA PHE A 514 29.69 -10.17 16.52
C PHE A 514 28.68 -10.88 17.43
N ALA A 515 29.04 -12.10 17.83
CA ALA A 515 28.40 -12.83 18.92
C ALA A 515 29.50 -13.42 19.82
N TRP A 516 29.42 -13.09 21.12
CA TRP A 516 30.40 -13.49 22.13
C TRP A 516 29.72 -14.22 23.28
N ASP A 517 30.18 -15.41 23.59
CA ASP A 517 29.81 -16.16 24.79
C ASP A 517 30.86 -15.91 25.89
N PRO A 518 30.66 -14.98 26.84
CA PRO A 518 31.61 -14.70 27.91
C PRO A 518 31.88 -15.90 28.79
N THR A 519 30.95 -16.84 28.88
CA THR A 519 31.04 -18.01 29.75
C THR A 519 31.77 -19.18 29.10
N GLY A 520 31.79 -19.22 27.73
CA GLY A 520 32.30 -20.34 26.96
C GLY A 520 31.46 -21.63 27.12
N LYS A 521 30.28 -21.54 27.72
CA LYS A 521 29.39 -22.68 28.05
C LYS A 521 28.13 -22.72 27.20
N GLY A 522 27.94 -21.80 26.30
CA GLY A 522 26.74 -21.66 25.50
C GLY A 522 25.51 -21.17 26.24
N LYS A 523 25.69 -20.58 27.43
CA LYS A 523 24.60 -20.14 28.31
C LYS A 523 24.40 -18.63 28.35
N MET A 524 25.29 -17.89 27.73
CA MET A 524 25.21 -16.43 27.63
C MET A 524 25.73 -16.00 26.28
N SER A 525 25.09 -15.00 25.66
CA SER A 525 25.56 -14.34 24.45
C SER A 525 25.47 -12.84 24.64
N VAL A 526 26.55 -12.15 24.35
CA VAL A 526 26.57 -10.71 24.08
C VAL A 526 26.74 -10.57 22.58
N ARG A 527 25.80 -9.88 21.94
CA ARG A 527 25.78 -9.75 20.49
C ARG A 527 25.59 -8.31 20.06
N GLY A 528 26.05 -7.98 18.87
CA GLY A 528 25.84 -6.65 18.32
C GLY A 528 26.25 -6.59 16.86
N GLY A 529 25.68 -5.62 16.17
CA GLY A 529 25.93 -5.44 14.75
C GLY A 529 25.64 -4.02 14.28
N ILE A 530 26.22 -3.71 13.15
CA ILE A 530 25.94 -2.50 12.38
C ILE A 530 25.91 -2.87 10.90
N GLY A 531 24.94 -2.32 10.17
CA GLY A 531 24.83 -2.55 8.73
C GLY A 531 24.16 -1.40 8.02
N LEU A 532 24.45 -1.27 6.75
CA LEU A 532 23.74 -0.42 5.82
C LEU A 532 22.76 -1.26 5.00
N PHE A 533 21.51 -0.80 4.93
CA PHE A 533 20.44 -1.48 4.19
C PHE A 533 19.76 -0.52 3.25
N TYR A 534 19.36 -1.00 2.09
CA TYR A 534 18.64 -0.21 1.09
C TYR A 534 17.19 -0.65 1.00
N GLU A 535 16.33 0.31 0.70
CA GLU A 535 14.90 0.10 0.62
C GLU A 535 14.48 -0.30 -0.79
N ASN A 536 13.50 -1.18 -0.86
CA ASN A 536 12.71 -1.40 -2.05
C ASN A 536 11.75 -0.23 -2.28
N VAL A 537 11.78 0.34 -3.47
CA VAL A 537 10.88 1.44 -3.85
C VAL A 537 9.58 0.88 -4.40
N LEU A 538 8.52 0.90 -3.59
CA LEU A 538 7.19 0.46 -4.02
C LEU A 538 6.62 1.38 -5.10
N THR A 539 5.86 0.82 -6.02
CA THR A 539 5.27 1.57 -7.13
C THR A 539 4.31 2.66 -6.66
N ILE A 540 3.56 2.42 -5.56
CA ILE A 540 2.62 3.42 -5.02
C ILE A 540 3.30 4.65 -4.42
N VAL A 541 4.53 4.51 -3.92
CA VAL A 541 5.32 5.63 -3.38
C VAL A 541 6.32 6.17 -4.39
N ALA A 542 6.55 5.44 -5.48
CA ALA A 542 7.34 5.94 -6.59
C ALA A 542 6.60 7.10 -7.27
N PRO A 543 7.31 8.05 -7.86
CA PRO A 543 6.68 9.07 -8.67
C PRO A 543 5.79 8.47 -9.75
N LEU A 544 4.60 9.01 -9.92
CA LEU A 544 3.67 8.62 -10.99
C LEU A 544 4.13 9.09 -12.37
N ASP A 545 5.29 9.75 -12.45
CA ASP A 545 5.88 10.25 -13.68
C ASP A 545 5.91 9.25 -14.84
N PRO A 546 6.33 7.98 -14.64
CA PRO A 546 6.26 6.98 -15.69
C PRO A 546 4.86 6.77 -16.25
N LEU A 547 3.82 6.84 -15.43
CA LEU A 547 2.44 6.71 -15.86
C LEU A 547 2.00 7.88 -16.73
N TYR A 548 2.39 9.10 -16.35
CA TYR A 548 2.01 10.32 -17.09
C TYR A 548 2.80 10.52 -18.39
N ARG A 549 3.98 9.95 -18.50
CA ARG A 549 4.80 10.01 -19.73
C ARG A 549 4.47 8.93 -20.74
N ALA A 550 3.64 7.99 -20.35
CA ALA A 550 3.22 6.92 -21.23
C ALA A 550 2.38 7.45 -22.42
N PRO A 551 2.13 6.65 -23.45
CA PRO A 551 1.29 7.02 -24.57
C PRO A 551 -0.07 7.55 -24.15
N VAL A 552 -0.69 8.34 -24.99
CA VAL A 552 -2.03 8.89 -24.76
C VAL A 552 -3.01 7.77 -24.42
N GLY A 553 -3.80 7.99 -23.38
CA GLY A 553 -4.71 6.98 -22.85
C GLY A 553 -4.31 6.49 -21.47
N ASP A 554 -3.08 6.75 -21.05
CA ASP A 554 -2.63 6.44 -19.71
C ASP A 554 -3.15 7.43 -18.66
N VAL A 555 -3.75 8.50 -19.08
CA VAL A 555 -4.35 9.52 -18.23
C VAL A 555 -5.84 9.44 -18.34
N PHE A 556 -6.53 9.10 -17.27
CA PHE A 556 -7.96 9.28 -17.21
C PHE A 556 -8.28 10.78 -17.21
N LEU A 557 -9.19 11.18 -18.05
CA LEU A 557 -9.72 12.53 -18.02
C LEU A 557 -11.04 12.53 -17.27
N GLN A 558 -11.06 13.35 -16.27
CA GLN A 558 -12.25 13.77 -15.57
C GLN A 558 -12.54 15.21 -15.96
N SER A 559 -13.75 15.48 -16.35
CA SER A 559 -14.21 16.84 -16.60
C SER A 559 -15.25 17.22 -15.55
N PRO A 560 -14.88 18.07 -14.59
CA PRO A 560 -15.82 18.62 -13.63
C PRO A 560 -16.69 19.67 -14.33
N ILE A 561 -17.97 19.61 -14.04
CA ILE A 561 -18.99 20.48 -14.58
C ILE A 561 -19.72 21.11 -13.40
N ALA A 562 -19.55 22.42 -13.23
CA ALA A 562 -20.25 23.17 -12.19
C ALA A 562 -21.64 23.54 -12.69
N CYS A 563 -22.69 23.18 -11.94
CA CYS A 563 -24.07 23.46 -12.25
C CYS A 563 -24.72 24.40 -11.22
N ASN A 564 -23.94 24.99 -10.33
CA ASN A 564 -24.45 25.83 -9.22
C ASN A 564 -24.77 27.28 -9.63
N GLY A 565 -24.79 27.62 -10.91
CA GLY A 565 -25.14 28.94 -11.40
C GLY A 565 -24.08 30.03 -11.21
N THR A 566 -22.93 29.71 -10.59
CA THR A 566 -21.84 30.66 -10.36
C THR A 566 -20.97 30.88 -11.60
N ALA A 567 -20.99 29.94 -12.53
CA ALA A 567 -20.27 30.01 -13.81
C ALA A 567 -21.04 29.26 -14.90
N THR A 568 -20.82 29.63 -16.16
CA THR A 568 -21.29 28.86 -17.29
C THR A 568 -20.60 27.52 -17.30
N PRO A 569 -21.34 26.40 -17.31
CA PRO A 569 -20.72 25.07 -17.40
C PRO A 569 -19.82 24.97 -18.60
N GLN A 570 -18.60 24.51 -18.40
CA GLN A 570 -17.63 24.42 -19.50
C GLN A 570 -17.94 23.18 -20.35
N PRO A 571 -17.90 23.33 -21.67
CA PRO A 571 -18.07 22.20 -22.59
C PRO A 571 -16.93 21.18 -22.41
N VAL A 572 -17.27 19.92 -22.59
CA VAL A 572 -16.32 18.81 -22.53
C VAL A 572 -15.79 18.53 -23.93
N PRO A 573 -14.46 18.51 -24.14
CA PRO A 573 -13.88 18.29 -25.45
C PRO A 573 -14.13 16.87 -25.94
N ILE A 574 -14.63 16.74 -27.17
CA ILE A 574 -14.81 15.49 -27.89
C ILE A 574 -14.17 15.57 -29.26
N SER A 575 -14.08 14.45 -29.97
CA SER A 575 -13.63 14.40 -31.36
C SER A 575 -14.53 15.24 -32.24
N GLY A 576 -13.95 16.21 -32.93
CA GLY A 576 -14.70 17.08 -33.81
C GLY A 576 -15.39 18.31 -33.19
N GLY A 577 -15.18 18.56 -31.86
CA GLY A 577 -15.76 19.75 -31.23
C GLY A 577 -15.82 19.73 -29.72
N ALA A 578 -16.99 20.09 -29.20
CA ALA A 578 -17.25 20.17 -27.77
C ALA A 578 -18.65 19.62 -27.47
N LEU A 579 -18.79 18.99 -26.33
CA LEU A 579 -20.06 18.47 -25.81
C LEU A 579 -20.57 19.41 -24.72
N GLU A 580 -21.72 20.05 -25.00
CA GLU A 580 -22.29 21.03 -24.08
C GLU A 580 -23.13 20.37 -22.99
N PRO A 581 -22.87 20.68 -21.69
CA PRO A 581 -23.60 20.11 -20.56
C PRO A 581 -24.99 20.79 -20.40
N THR A 582 -25.98 20.34 -21.12
CA THR A 582 -27.35 20.91 -21.13
C THR A 582 -28.17 20.59 -19.90
N PHE A 583 -27.70 19.73 -19.02
CA PHE A 583 -28.42 19.27 -17.82
C PHE A 583 -28.25 20.20 -16.59
N CYS A 584 -27.36 21.17 -16.61
CA CYS A 584 -27.09 22.03 -15.44
C CYS A 584 -28.22 23.03 -15.14
N SER A 585 -28.92 23.48 -16.15
CA SER A 585 -30.04 24.41 -16.01
C SER A 585 -30.93 24.36 -17.26
N ALA A 586 -32.19 24.72 -17.11
CA ALA A 586 -32.99 25.02 -18.27
C ALA A 586 -32.40 26.27 -18.95
N MET A 587 -31.84 26.10 -20.12
CA MET A 587 -31.31 27.19 -20.93
C MET A 587 -32.46 27.96 -21.57
N ALA A 588 -32.78 29.12 -21.06
CA ALA A 588 -33.67 30.06 -21.74
C ALA A 588 -32.81 31.04 -22.53
N GLY A 589 -32.92 30.99 -23.87
CA GLY A 589 -32.22 31.92 -24.73
C GLY A 589 -30.70 31.85 -24.74
N GLY A 590 -30.11 30.70 -24.43
CA GLY A 590 -28.67 30.48 -24.47
C GLY A 590 -27.88 31.01 -23.26
N MET A 591 -28.56 31.53 -22.23
CA MET A 591 -27.94 31.92 -20.97
C MET A 591 -28.36 30.97 -19.83
N PRO A 592 -27.46 30.60 -18.91
CA PRO A 592 -27.83 29.80 -17.75
C PRO A 592 -28.86 30.56 -16.91
N THR A 593 -30.02 29.96 -16.71
CA THR A 593 -30.96 30.45 -15.72
C THR A 593 -30.54 29.94 -14.36
N ASN A 594 -30.57 30.78 -13.33
CA ASN A 594 -30.26 30.39 -11.93
C ASN A 594 -31.33 29.46 -11.31
N ASN A 595 -32.01 28.67 -12.13
CA ASN A 595 -32.97 27.70 -11.64
C ASN A 595 -32.28 26.35 -11.47
N PRO A 596 -31.99 25.93 -10.23
CA PRO A 596 -31.45 24.61 -9.97
C PRO A 596 -32.43 23.51 -10.47
N VAL A 597 -31.87 22.39 -10.93
CA VAL A 597 -32.61 21.23 -11.41
C VAL A 597 -32.41 20.08 -10.45
N ALA A 598 -33.49 19.39 -10.08
CA ALA A 598 -33.41 18.23 -9.20
C ALA A 598 -32.66 17.07 -9.87
N ILE A 599 -31.79 16.40 -9.11
CA ILE A 599 -30.95 15.28 -9.59
C ILE A 599 -31.76 14.23 -10.33
N GLY A 600 -32.90 13.82 -9.74
CA GLY A 600 -33.73 12.75 -10.31
C GLY A 600 -34.32 13.09 -11.68
N MET A 601 -34.47 14.37 -12.03
CA MET A 601 -35.00 14.79 -13.32
C MET A 601 -34.00 14.66 -14.47
N VAL A 602 -32.71 14.77 -14.18
CA VAL A 602 -31.67 14.84 -15.21
C VAL A 602 -30.64 13.70 -15.14
N ALA A 603 -30.78 12.78 -14.20
CA ALA A 603 -29.84 11.68 -14.00
C ALA A 603 -29.58 10.87 -15.26
N GLY A 604 -30.63 10.55 -16.02
CA GLY A 604 -30.48 9.85 -17.29
C GLY A 604 -29.73 10.65 -18.36
N GLN A 605 -29.91 11.98 -18.38
CA GLN A 605 -29.20 12.88 -19.29
C GLN A 605 -27.71 12.97 -18.95
N ILE A 606 -27.38 13.06 -17.66
CA ILE A 606 -25.98 13.06 -17.17
C ILE A 606 -25.28 11.75 -17.53
N ALA A 607 -25.96 10.61 -17.32
CA ALA A 607 -25.41 9.31 -17.66
C ALA A 607 -25.21 9.15 -19.19
N ALA A 608 -26.15 9.61 -20.00
CA ALA A 608 -26.03 9.62 -21.46
C ALA A 608 -24.88 10.53 -21.93
N PHE A 609 -24.71 11.67 -21.28
CA PHE A 609 -23.62 12.60 -21.54
C PHE A 609 -22.24 11.95 -21.34
N GLN A 610 -22.03 11.25 -20.22
CA GLN A 610 -20.78 10.50 -20.00
C GLN A 610 -20.55 9.43 -21.07
N LYS A 611 -21.60 8.71 -21.50
CA LYS A 611 -21.46 7.71 -22.56
C LYS A 611 -21.03 8.33 -23.89
N LEU A 612 -21.56 9.50 -24.25
CA LEU A 612 -21.12 10.25 -25.43
C LEU A 612 -19.65 10.67 -25.27
N TYR A 613 -19.25 11.17 -24.11
CA TYR A 613 -17.88 11.51 -23.83
C TYR A 613 -16.93 10.30 -23.95
N GLN A 614 -17.33 9.14 -23.40
CA GLN A 614 -16.54 7.91 -23.51
C GLN A 614 -16.42 7.39 -24.93
N ALA A 615 -17.49 7.50 -25.73
CA ALA A 615 -17.53 7.00 -27.11
C ALA A 615 -16.69 7.87 -28.05
N ASP A 616 -16.62 9.19 -27.80
CA ASP A 616 -16.06 10.15 -28.73
C ASP A 616 -14.91 10.99 -28.09
N SER A 617 -14.22 10.40 -27.11
CA SER A 617 -13.05 11.02 -26.51
C SER A 617 -11.96 11.24 -27.57
N PRO A 618 -11.34 12.44 -27.64
CA PRO A 618 -10.28 12.73 -28.60
C PRO A 618 -8.99 11.95 -28.37
N PHE A 619 -8.95 11.12 -27.32
CA PHE A 619 -7.75 10.39 -26.89
C PHE A 619 -7.64 9.06 -27.61
N ASN A 620 -6.51 8.89 -28.28
CA ASN A 620 -6.15 7.64 -28.94
C ASN A 620 -5.12 6.90 -28.07
N LEU A 621 -5.47 5.73 -27.56
CA LEU A 621 -4.63 4.86 -26.74
C LEU A 621 -3.26 4.52 -27.37
N ASN A 622 -3.18 4.56 -28.71
CA ASN A 622 -1.97 4.19 -29.45
C ASN A 622 -1.12 5.40 -29.85
N ALA A 623 -1.60 6.62 -29.62
CA ALA A 623 -0.85 7.81 -29.96
C ALA A 623 0.10 8.19 -28.82
N PRO A 624 1.34 8.60 -29.11
CA PRO A 624 2.20 9.17 -28.09
C PRO A 624 1.55 10.43 -27.50
N ASN A 625 1.76 10.69 -26.21
CA ASN A 625 1.24 11.89 -25.57
C ASN A 625 2.12 13.11 -25.91
N PRO A 626 1.81 13.88 -26.97
CA PRO A 626 2.64 15.00 -27.40
C PRO A 626 2.54 16.20 -26.44
N ASN A 627 1.50 16.20 -25.60
CA ASN A 627 1.15 17.31 -24.72
C ASN A 627 1.37 17.00 -23.25
N TYR A 628 2.18 16.02 -22.93
CA TYR A 628 2.44 15.70 -21.54
C TYR A 628 2.86 16.95 -20.74
N ALA A 629 3.88 17.65 -21.16
CA ALA A 629 4.28 18.90 -20.56
C ALA A 629 3.21 19.99 -20.73
N GLY A 630 2.55 20.06 -21.88
CA GLY A 630 1.46 21.00 -22.13
C GLY A 630 0.21 20.74 -21.28
N SER A 631 -0.14 19.48 -21.08
CA SER A 631 -1.27 19.11 -20.21
C SER A 631 -0.98 19.37 -18.74
N LEU A 632 0.27 19.26 -18.32
CA LEU A 632 0.72 19.62 -16.97
C LEU A 632 0.77 21.13 -16.76
N LEU A 633 1.28 21.86 -17.76
CA LEU A 633 1.50 23.29 -17.69
C LEU A 633 0.29 24.13 -18.12
N GLN A 634 -0.63 23.56 -18.90
CA GLN A 634 -1.84 24.22 -19.38
C GLN A 634 -3.06 23.47 -18.84
N ASN A 635 -3.45 23.76 -17.63
CA ASN A 635 -4.65 23.14 -17.06
C ASN A 635 -5.91 23.65 -17.78
N LYS A 636 -6.25 23.06 -18.91
CA LYS A 636 -7.50 23.34 -19.61
C LYS A 636 -8.75 22.80 -18.90
N PHE A 637 -8.56 21.91 -17.90
CA PHE A 637 -9.65 21.13 -17.30
C PHE A 637 -9.83 21.35 -15.79
N GLY A 638 -9.21 22.38 -15.20
CA GLY A 638 -9.47 22.82 -13.80
C GLY A 638 -8.97 21.86 -12.71
N PHE A 639 -8.93 20.55 -12.95
CA PHE A 639 -8.44 19.55 -12.00
C PHE A 639 -7.30 18.75 -12.62
N GLY A 640 -6.10 19.20 -12.42
CA GLY A 640 -4.93 18.42 -12.75
C GLY A 640 -4.55 17.54 -11.57
N LEU A 641 -4.47 16.24 -11.82
CA LEU A 641 -3.65 15.41 -10.95
C LEU A 641 -2.23 15.94 -11.05
N GLY A 642 -1.64 16.21 -9.90
CA GLY A 642 -0.24 16.61 -9.84
C GLY A 642 0.64 15.52 -10.48
N THR A 643 1.74 15.91 -11.06
CA THR A 643 2.76 14.97 -11.51
C THR A 643 3.82 14.84 -10.44
N ASN A 644 4.10 13.62 -10.06
CA ASN A 644 5.21 13.31 -9.18
C ASN A 644 6.46 13.12 -10.04
N MET A 645 7.47 13.96 -9.82
CA MET A 645 8.77 13.89 -10.48
C MET A 645 9.83 13.41 -9.52
N TYR A 646 10.86 12.73 -10.04
CA TYR A 646 12.04 12.43 -9.26
C TYR A 646 12.89 13.68 -9.03
N ASP A 647 13.41 13.83 -7.81
CA ASP A 647 14.44 14.82 -7.53
C ASP A 647 15.65 14.60 -8.46
N PRO A 648 16.24 15.66 -9.05
CA PRO A 648 17.43 15.52 -9.89
C PRO A 648 18.60 14.78 -9.21
N ASN A 649 18.65 14.81 -7.87
CA ASN A 649 19.68 14.17 -7.06
C ASN A 649 19.19 12.87 -6.40
N TYR A 650 18.20 12.22 -6.98
CA TYR A 650 17.61 11.01 -6.44
C TYR A 650 18.64 9.97 -5.99
N ARG A 651 18.47 9.46 -4.80
CA ARG A 651 19.24 8.36 -4.22
C ARG A 651 18.30 7.32 -3.65
N THR A 652 18.67 6.06 -3.72
CA THR A 652 17.90 4.98 -3.09
C THR A 652 17.77 5.22 -1.59
N PRO A 653 16.55 5.18 -1.03
CA PRO A 653 16.36 5.24 0.42
C PRO A 653 17.17 4.15 1.11
N ARG A 654 17.71 4.46 2.29
CA ARG A 654 18.55 3.54 3.02
C ARG A 654 18.47 3.76 4.53
N SER A 655 18.84 2.73 5.28
CA SER A 655 18.96 2.81 6.72
C SER A 655 20.32 2.32 7.20
N VAL A 656 20.81 2.95 8.26
CA VAL A 656 21.89 2.41 9.09
C VAL A 656 21.24 1.75 10.31
N GLU A 657 21.38 0.46 10.40
CA GLU A 657 20.85 -0.33 11.52
C GLU A 657 21.96 -0.72 12.46
N MET A 658 21.71 -0.58 13.75
CA MET A 658 22.63 -0.91 14.83
C MET A 658 21.87 -1.67 15.91
N ASN A 659 22.49 -2.69 16.44
CA ASN A 659 21.95 -3.38 17.61
C ASN A 659 23.07 -3.80 18.57
N ILE A 660 22.70 -3.89 19.84
CA ILE A 660 23.49 -4.54 20.88
C ILE A 660 22.53 -5.23 21.85
N GLY A 661 22.86 -6.45 22.24
CA GLY A 661 21.96 -7.23 23.08
C GLY A 661 22.66 -8.29 23.91
N VAL A 662 21.95 -8.78 24.89
CA VAL A 662 22.38 -9.86 25.78
C VAL A 662 21.30 -10.91 25.85
N GLN A 663 21.69 -12.18 25.71
CA GLN A 663 20.85 -13.32 26.01
C GLN A 663 21.48 -14.17 27.08
N ARG A 664 20.68 -14.70 28.02
CA ARG A 664 21.17 -15.57 29.11
C ARG A 664 20.16 -16.66 29.43
N GLU A 665 20.65 -17.89 29.47
CA GLU A 665 19.90 -19.00 30.03
C GLU A 665 19.92 -18.87 31.59
N ILE A 666 18.76 -18.57 32.16
CA ILE A 666 18.57 -18.45 33.62
C ILE A 666 18.40 -19.83 34.24
N ARG A 667 17.67 -20.70 33.59
CA ARG A 667 17.53 -22.11 33.90
C ARG A 667 17.26 -22.90 32.62
N ARG A 668 17.41 -24.23 32.69
CA ARG A 668 17.16 -25.08 31.49
C ARG A 668 15.80 -24.79 30.86
N GLY A 669 15.80 -24.44 29.57
CA GLY A 669 14.60 -24.09 28.82
C GLY A 669 14.06 -22.68 29.05
N MET A 670 14.72 -21.83 29.83
CA MET A 670 14.34 -20.45 30.06
C MET A 670 15.49 -19.50 29.68
N VAL A 671 15.32 -18.75 28.61
CA VAL A 671 16.24 -17.72 28.16
C VAL A 671 15.61 -16.34 28.32
N VAL A 672 16.37 -15.42 28.90
CA VAL A 672 16.02 -13.99 28.95
C VAL A 672 16.91 -13.24 27.98
N SER A 673 16.31 -12.38 27.17
CA SER A 673 17.02 -11.51 26.24
C SER A 673 16.64 -10.05 26.44
N ALA A 674 17.60 -9.17 26.19
CA ALA A 674 17.41 -7.73 26.11
C ALA A 674 18.23 -7.21 24.95
N ASP A 675 17.58 -6.60 23.99
CA ASP A 675 18.21 -6.07 22.78
C ASP A 675 17.88 -4.59 22.63
N PHE A 676 18.87 -3.77 22.40
CA PHE A 676 18.73 -2.38 21.98
C PHE A 676 18.93 -2.32 20.47
N VAL A 677 17.94 -1.76 19.77
CA VAL A 677 17.98 -1.59 18.31
C VAL A 677 17.85 -0.10 17.98
N ARG A 678 18.73 0.40 17.14
CA ARG A 678 18.67 1.75 16.58
C ARG A 678 18.68 1.67 15.06
N ASN A 679 17.73 2.38 14.42
CA ASN A 679 17.65 2.51 12.99
C ASN A 679 17.68 4.01 12.63
N VAL A 680 18.48 4.37 11.63
CA VAL A 680 18.56 5.74 11.10
C VAL A 680 18.32 5.68 9.60
N GLN A 681 17.12 6.09 9.18
CA GLN A 681 16.76 6.16 7.76
C GLN A 681 17.21 7.49 7.15
N THR A 682 17.72 7.41 5.93
CA THR A 682 18.16 8.58 5.14
C THR A 682 17.67 8.42 3.70
N HIS A 683 17.56 9.54 2.98
CA HIS A 683 17.01 9.61 1.62
C HIS A 683 15.56 9.09 1.55
N TYR A 684 14.81 9.37 2.61
CA TYR A 684 13.41 8.97 2.72
C TYR A 684 12.58 9.61 1.62
N PHE A 685 11.57 8.88 1.10
CA PHE A 685 10.63 9.43 0.14
C PHE A 685 9.74 10.49 0.81
N LEU A 686 9.89 11.73 0.39
CA LEU A 686 9.08 12.86 0.82
C LEU A 686 8.51 13.56 -0.41
N GLY A 687 7.21 13.66 -0.50
CA GLY A 687 6.53 14.48 -1.50
C GLY A 687 6.64 15.95 -1.08
N ILE A 688 7.21 16.78 -1.94
CA ILE A 688 7.26 18.23 -1.76
C ILE A 688 6.46 18.85 -2.88
N ASP A 689 5.49 19.71 -2.52
CA ASP A 689 4.77 20.50 -3.50
C ASP A 689 5.65 21.66 -3.95
N GLU A 690 6.15 21.57 -5.17
CA GLU A 690 7.01 22.58 -5.78
C GLU A 690 6.23 23.60 -6.60
N ASN A 691 4.94 23.42 -6.72
CA ASN A 691 4.06 24.27 -7.52
C ASN A 691 2.90 24.84 -6.67
N HIS A 692 3.17 25.08 -5.41
CA HIS A 692 2.24 25.81 -4.54
C HIS A 692 2.24 27.31 -4.89
N THR A 693 1.12 27.96 -4.71
CA THR A 693 1.00 29.40 -4.89
C THR A 693 1.49 30.09 -3.61
N GLY A 694 2.44 30.97 -3.75
CA GLY A 694 3.03 31.71 -2.65
C GLY A 694 4.09 30.91 -1.86
N ASP A 695 4.87 31.61 -1.11
CA ASP A 695 5.89 31.04 -0.23
C ASP A 695 5.73 31.62 1.16
N ILE A 696 5.87 30.78 2.19
CA ILE A 696 5.86 31.19 3.59
C ILE A 696 6.88 32.29 3.91
N HIS A 697 7.96 32.38 3.10
CA HIS A 697 8.93 33.46 3.21
C HIS A 697 8.32 34.84 2.92
N TYR A 698 7.22 34.89 2.17
CA TYR A 698 6.49 36.12 1.87
C TYR A 698 5.33 36.39 2.82
N PHE A 699 5.18 35.58 3.87
CA PHE A 699 4.11 35.75 4.84
C PHE A 699 4.25 37.09 5.57
N ASN A 700 3.32 37.99 5.31
CA ASN A 700 3.25 39.28 5.98
C ASN A 700 2.34 39.21 7.20
N LYS A 701 2.93 38.97 8.38
CA LYS A 701 2.18 38.87 9.64
C LYS A 701 1.32 40.11 9.93
N ALA A 702 1.81 41.30 9.61
CA ALA A 702 1.05 42.54 9.87
C ALA A 702 -0.18 42.63 8.96
N ALA A 703 -0.04 42.27 7.66
CA ALA A 703 -1.15 42.21 6.74
C ALA A 703 -2.18 41.14 7.15
N ALA A 704 -1.73 39.97 7.61
CA ALA A 704 -2.61 38.94 8.10
C ALA A 704 -3.40 39.38 9.35
N GLN A 705 -2.73 40.01 10.31
CA GLN A 705 -3.41 40.59 11.50
C GLN A 705 -4.43 41.68 11.13
N GLN A 706 -4.10 42.50 10.15
CA GLN A 706 -5.00 43.51 9.64
C GLN A 706 -6.22 42.90 8.94
N ALA A 707 -6.01 41.81 8.16
CA ALA A 707 -7.09 41.07 7.51
C ALA A 707 -8.05 40.45 8.54
N ILE A 708 -7.51 39.86 9.61
CA ILE A 708 -8.28 39.34 10.71
C ILE A 708 -9.10 40.49 11.40
N ALA A 709 -8.43 41.59 11.74
CA ALA A 709 -9.11 42.76 12.38
C ALA A 709 -10.19 43.33 11.49
N SER A 710 -9.97 43.46 10.18
CA SER A 710 -10.96 43.90 9.21
C SER A 710 -12.16 42.95 9.13
N THR A 711 -11.91 41.65 9.17
CA THR A 711 -12.97 40.61 9.19
C THR A 711 -13.83 40.74 10.45
N LEU A 712 -13.20 40.82 11.61
CA LEU A 712 -13.91 40.99 12.89
C LEU A 712 -14.74 42.28 12.92
N SER A 713 -14.16 43.38 12.41
CA SER A 713 -14.89 44.64 12.28
C SER A 713 -16.08 44.55 11.35
N HIS A 714 -15.90 43.87 10.18
CA HIS A 714 -16.99 43.65 9.24
C HIS A 714 -18.11 42.81 9.86
N CYS A 715 -17.76 41.81 10.66
CA CYS A 715 -18.71 40.95 11.37
C CYS A 715 -19.31 41.60 12.62
N GLY A 716 -18.84 42.80 13.02
CA GLY A 716 -19.31 43.49 14.25
C GLY A 716 -18.95 42.73 15.53
N VAL A 717 -17.89 41.91 15.52
CA VAL A 717 -17.47 41.09 16.66
C VAL A 717 -16.04 41.42 17.07
N SER A 718 -15.64 41.03 18.28
CA SER A 718 -14.32 41.36 18.83
C SER A 718 -13.34 40.19 18.83
N THR A 719 -13.80 38.96 18.67
CA THR A 719 -12.96 37.75 18.68
C THR A 719 -13.24 36.87 17.49
N VAL A 720 -12.23 36.06 17.12
CA VAL A 720 -12.31 35.05 16.03
C VAL A 720 -13.45 34.06 16.32
N ASP A 721 -13.57 33.59 17.56
CA ASP A 721 -14.63 32.65 17.96
C ASP A 721 -16.03 33.24 17.77
N GLN A 722 -16.22 34.52 18.11
CA GLN A 722 -17.47 35.23 17.83
C GLN A 722 -17.72 35.37 16.33
N GLY A 723 -16.65 35.61 15.54
CA GLY A 723 -16.72 35.71 14.08
C GLY A 723 -17.16 34.40 13.44
N ILE A 724 -16.66 33.30 13.95
CA ILE A 724 -17.03 31.95 13.48
C ILE A 724 -18.51 31.67 13.77
N GLN A 725 -19.03 32.14 14.92
CA GLN A 725 -20.39 31.84 15.34
C GLN A 725 -21.43 32.78 14.73
N ALA A 726 -21.11 34.05 14.56
CA ALA A 726 -22.10 35.12 14.36
C ALA A 726 -21.89 35.96 13.09
N CYS A 727 -20.79 35.79 12.37
CA CYS A 727 -20.58 36.58 11.17
C CYS A 727 -21.58 36.16 10.08
N PRO A 728 -22.38 37.10 9.53
CA PRO A 728 -23.17 36.77 8.35
C PRO A 728 -22.26 36.33 7.23
N GLY A 729 -22.62 35.25 6.59
CA GLY A 729 -21.76 34.51 5.68
C GLY A 729 -20.91 35.33 4.74
N LEU A 730 -19.63 35.01 4.71
CA LEU A 730 -18.67 35.62 3.78
C LEU A 730 -18.90 35.19 2.33
N TYR A 731 -19.70 34.16 2.15
CA TYR A 731 -20.14 33.65 0.86
C TYR A 731 -21.66 33.87 0.71
N PRO A 732 -22.16 34.28 -0.46
CA PRO A 732 -23.58 34.38 -0.72
C PRO A 732 -24.28 33.06 -0.40
N GLY A 733 -25.18 33.07 0.63
CA GLY A 733 -25.93 31.90 1.07
C GLY A 733 -25.25 31.04 2.16
N GLY A 734 -24.08 31.40 2.66
CA GLY A 734 -23.36 30.64 3.67
C GLY A 734 -23.59 31.12 5.12
N GLY A 735 -23.38 30.22 6.08
CA GLY A 735 -23.27 30.47 7.49
C GLY A 735 -22.10 31.37 7.88
N GLY A 736 -21.87 31.58 9.17
CA GLY A 736 -20.79 32.43 9.67
C GLY A 736 -19.39 32.06 9.19
N ALA A 737 -18.43 32.95 9.37
CA ALA A 737 -17.05 32.71 9.03
C ALA A 737 -16.52 31.42 9.69
N SER A 738 -15.85 30.60 8.95
CA SER A 738 -15.25 29.36 9.45
C SER A 738 -13.80 29.58 9.91
N MET A 739 -13.25 28.62 10.69
CA MET A 739 -11.82 28.59 10.99
C MET A 739 -10.97 28.56 9.70
N VAL A 740 -11.48 27.92 8.65
CA VAL A 740 -10.82 27.85 7.35
C VAL A 740 -10.75 29.21 6.70
N ASP A 741 -11.79 30.03 6.82
CA ASP A 741 -11.82 31.41 6.27
C ASP A 741 -10.77 32.30 6.93
N PHE A 742 -10.64 32.22 8.25
CA PHE A 742 -9.57 32.92 8.96
C PHE A 742 -8.19 32.37 8.64
N ALA A 743 -8.06 31.08 8.50
CA ALA A 743 -6.80 30.44 8.14
C ALA A 743 -6.38 30.80 6.70
N ASN A 744 -7.30 30.75 5.75
CA ASN A 744 -7.07 31.08 4.36
C ASN A 744 -6.70 32.57 4.17
N ASN A 745 -7.15 33.42 5.07
CA ASN A 745 -6.95 34.86 5.00
C ASN A 745 -5.79 35.41 5.83
N GLY A 746 -4.86 34.60 6.21
CA GLY A 746 -3.66 35.16 6.82
C GLY A 746 -2.86 34.23 7.71
N LEU A 747 -3.29 33.03 7.97
CA LEU A 747 -2.65 32.18 8.98
C LEU A 747 -1.89 30.98 8.42
N THR A 748 -2.23 30.46 7.25
CA THR A 748 -1.69 29.16 6.80
C THR A 748 -1.21 29.10 5.37
N SER A 749 -1.58 29.99 4.49
CA SER A 749 -1.26 29.87 3.08
C SER A 749 -0.89 31.20 2.47
N SER A 750 0.31 31.29 1.93
CA SER A 750 0.69 32.37 1.04
C SER A 750 -0.02 32.27 -0.32
N ALA A 751 -0.66 31.14 -0.64
CA ALA A 751 -1.41 30.95 -1.87
C ALA A 751 -2.54 31.95 -2.05
N ASP A 752 -3.14 32.40 -0.96
CA ASP A 752 -4.19 33.42 -0.99
C ASP A 752 -3.65 34.83 -1.16
N PHE A 753 -2.36 35.03 -0.95
CA PHE A 753 -1.70 36.33 -1.10
C PHE A 753 -1.42 36.70 -2.55
N ASP A 754 -1.33 35.71 -3.42
CA ASP A 754 -0.98 35.90 -4.84
C ASP A 754 -2.16 35.71 -5.81
N ARG A 755 -3.30 35.26 -5.34
CA ARG A 755 -4.47 35.11 -6.21
C ARG A 755 -5.09 36.47 -6.48
N PRO A 756 -5.16 36.87 -7.76
CA PRO A 756 -6.06 37.95 -8.11
C PRO A 756 -7.48 37.48 -7.76
N CYS A 757 -8.10 38.21 -6.87
CA CYS A 757 -9.44 37.95 -6.42
C CYS A 757 -10.39 37.81 -7.62
N GLY A 758 -11.19 36.76 -7.63
CA GLY A 758 -12.27 36.61 -8.59
C GLY A 758 -11.98 35.85 -9.89
N VAL A 759 -10.75 35.39 -10.17
CA VAL A 759 -10.44 34.91 -11.53
C VAL A 759 -10.72 33.42 -11.77
N LEU A 760 -10.75 32.56 -10.74
CA LEU A 760 -10.98 31.14 -10.93
C LEU A 760 -12.28 30.58 -10.38
N PHE A 761 -12.87 31.22 -9.36
CA PHE A 761 -14.08 30.72 -8.70
C PHE A 761 -15.16 31.79 -8.47
N GLY A 762 -15.02 33.00 -9.01
CA GLY A 762 -16.03 34.05 -8.83
C GLY A 762 -16.16 34.61 -7.41
N TYR A 763 -15.23 34.29 -6.52
CA TYR A 763 -15.26 34.78 -5.15
C TYR A 763 -14.76 36.21 -5.08
N PRO A 764 -15.54 37.13 -4.46
CA PRO A 764 -15.05 38.48 -4.17
C PRO A 764 -13.88 38.39 -3.20
N CYS A 765 -12.87 39.26 -3.34
CA CYS A 765 -11.86 39.47 -2.31
C CYS A 765 -12.53 39.99 -1.05
N ALA A 766 -12.94 39.09 -0.19
CA ALA A 766 -13.65 39.43 1.04
C ALA A 766 -12.73 40.03 2.12
N PHE A 767 -11.40 40.03 1.92
CA PHE A 767 -10.44 40.35 2.96
C PHE A 767 -9.40 41.37 2.49
N PRO A 768 -9.59 42.65 2.80
CA PRO A 768 -8.54 43.63 2.63
C PRO A 768 -7.38 43.34 3.60
N GLY A 769 -6.17 43.31 3.11
CA GLY A 769 -4.97 43.07 3.93
C GLY A 769 -4.12 41.87 3.51
N ILE A 770 -4.53 41.17 2.49
CA ILE A 770 -3.67 40.23 1.79
C ILE A 770 -2.47 40.98 1.20
N ASN A 771 -1.28 40.41 1.29
CA ASN A 771 -0.06 41.04 0.81
C ASN A 771 -0.04 41.20 -0.72
N SER A 772 -0.59 42.32 -1.22
CA SER A 772 -0.58 42.65 -2.63
C SER A 772 0.83 42.96 -3.19
N ASN A 773 1.83 43.03 -2.30
CA ASN A 773 3.24 43.35 -2.67
C ASN A 773 4.13 42.09 -2.64
N ALA A 774 3.62 40.91 -2.33
CA ALA A 774 4.39 39.68 -2.48
C ALA A 774 4.76 39.53 -3.97
N PRO A 775 6.03 39.39 -4.34
CA PRO A 775 6.40 39.18 -5.72
C PRO A 775 5.69 37.90 -6.19
N PRO A 776 5.01 37.92 -7.35
CA PRO A 776 4.49 36.68 -7.91
C PRO A 776 5.67 35.76 -8.13
N LEU A 777 5.60 34.57 -7.56
CA LEU A 777 6.57 33.54 -7.86
C LEU A 777 6.58 33.35 -9.39
N PRO A 778 7.74 33.44 -10.07
CA PRO A 778 7.81 33.53 -11.54
C PRO A 778 7.23 32.33 -12.29
N PHE A 779 6.87 31.28 -11.55
CA PHE A 779 6.29 30.03 -12.07
C PHE A 779 4.78 29.95 -11.95
N PHE A 780 4.17 30.85 -11.21
CA PHE A 780 2.75 30.82 -10.87
C PHE A 780 1.92 31.74 -11.77
N LYS A 781 1.85 31.36 -12.99
CA LYS A 781 0.58 31.55 -13.67
C LYS A 781 -0.33 30.38 -13.29
N PRO A 782 -1.64 30.59 -13.23
CA PRO A 782 -2.60 29.69 -12.54
C PRO A 782 -2.61 28.30 -13.17
N ILE A 783 -1.61 27.50 -12.86
CA ILE A 783 -1.50 26.14 -13.37
C ILE A 783 -2.15 25.17 -12.39
N GLY A 784 -2.55 25.61 -11.21
CA GLY A 784 -3.37 24.85 -10.27
C GLY A 784 -2.91 23.41 -10.03
N ARG A 785 -1.60 23.09 -10.07
CA ARG A 785 -1.10 21.74 -10.01
C ARG A 785 0.09 21.65 -9.07
N SER A 786 -0.02 20.73 -8.13
CA SER A 786 1.10 20.29 -7.34
C SER A 786 2.04 19.45 -8.20
N VAL A 787 3.28 19.87 -8.31
CA VAL A 787 4.37 19.02 -8.77
C VAL A 787 4.96 18.39 -7.53
N TYR A 788 4.69 17.12 -7.30
CA TYR A 788 5.31 16.40 -6.20
C TYR A 788 6.73 16.06 -6.58
N ASN A 789 7.65 16.76 -5.97
CA ASN A 789 9.04 16.39 -5.99
C ASN A 789 9.25 15.34 -4.91
N GLY A 790 9.05 14.11 -5.27
CA GLY A 790 9.06 13.04 -4.32
C GLY A 790 10.45 12.70 -3.81
N PHE A 791 11.32 13.62 -3.29
CA PHE A 791 12.53 13.16 -2.61
C PHE A 791 13.39 14.29 -2.11
N GLY A 792 13.07 14.77 -0.95
CA GLY A 792 14.00 15.52 -0.18
C GLY A 792 15.15 14.62 0.30
N SER A 793 16.36 14.83 -0.15
CA SER A 793 17.50 14.52 0.65
C SER A 793 17.50 15.48 1.83
N HIS A 794 16.84 15.15 2.92
CA HIS A 794 17.00 15.94 4.12
C HIS A 794 18.47 15.83 4.57
N ARG A 795 19.17 16.91 4.44
CA ARG A 795 20.33 17.18 5.27
C ARG A 795 19.76 17.54 6.65
N THR A 796 19.82 16.64 7.59
CA THR A 796 19.87 16.98 9.01
C THR A 796 21.31 17.29 9.35
#